data_8bd262a2f3a38f182e42f4d700d95726
#
_entry.id   8bd262a2f3a38f182e42f4d700d95726
#
_cell.length_a   1.000
_cell.length_b   1.000
_cell.length_c   1.000
_cell.angle_alpha   90.00
_cell.angle_beta   90.00
_cell.angle_gamma   90.00
#
_symmetry.space_group_name_H-M   'P 1'
#
loop_
_entity.id
_entity.type
_entity.pdbx_description
1 polymer ?
#
loop_
_entity_poly.entity_id
_entity_poly.type
_entity_poly.pdbx_seq_one_letter_code
_entity_poly.pdbx_strand_id
1 'polypeptide(L)'
;YEGYKGVPAHSLAAGKEAMGAFCFSSFTLAPGEKTDFILLSGIADSKEEIENIFEKYNTSDKVKNALEETRIYWKKQVNVDFHTQDPDFDSYMKWVSFQPFLRRLFGCSFLPHHDYGRGGRGWRDLWQDCLSLLLMNPQIVGAMIEKNYGGVRIDGTNATIIGDGDGNFIADRNGIARVWMDHALWPLITTSLYINQTGDIEILKKQVPYFKDAQTMRGTEIDTLWNDAYGNKQRTEDGQVYTGSVLEHILIQQLAAFYDVGVHNIYRLRGADWNDALDMAAENGESVAFTCAYAGNLHTLASILRLMESAGETSIPLSEEIEILLNDQTDMFDSVSEKKKILTEYAKSCRHNLSGRKKNFSLSTLAANLIQKSNWLTNHIRSQEWIDGKDSEEGWYNSYYDNHGEAVEGFHHEQVRMMLTGQVFSIMGNVATDAQIRKIVKSADHYLYRKEIGGYRLNTDFQELKFDMGRMFGFAYGEKENGAVFSHMAVMYANALYRRGFAKEGWKALRSLSDTALDFDTSHIYPGIPEYFRSDGRGMYHYLTGAASWYLFTMITEVFGVRGVFGNLLVHPKLLAEQFDEAGTASVSVTFAGKQFHVTYRNTDRKDYGSYHIAAADCDKTAIEIVEDSHIMISREFINNLSSDLHEITVTLA
;
A
#
# COMPACT_ATOMS: atom_id res chain seq x y z
N TYR A 1 43.54 26.93 -14.02
CA TYR A 1 43.42 25.59 -14.66
C TYR A 1 44.35 25.45 -15.88
N GLU A 2 44.85 26.53 -16.40
CA GLU A 2 45.83 26.49 -17.52
C GLU A 2 47.13 25.85 -17.03
N GLY A 3 47.52 24.74 -17.69
CA GLY A 3 48.77 24.04 -17.40
C GLY A 3 48.70 22.88 -16.36
N TYR A 4 47.54 22.61 -15.74
CA TYR A 4 47.39 21.43 -14.88
C TYR A 4 47.28 20.17 -15.75
N LYS A 5 48.28 19.31 -15.63
CA LYS A 5 48.25 17.98 -16.24
C LYS A 5 47.59 17.03 -15.24
N GLY A 6 46.40 16.58 -15.58
CA GLY A 6 45.71 15.54 -14.82
C GLY A 6 46.52 14.25 -14.71
N VAL A 7 46.10 13.36 -13.83
CA VAL A 7 46.65 12.01 -13.71
C VAL A 7 46.34 11.23 -14.99
N PRO A 8 47.31 10.57 -15.63
CA PRO A 8 47.07 9.81 -16.85
C PRO A 8 46.02 8.71 -16.66
N ALA A 9 45.32 8.37 -17.75
CA ALA A 9 44.42 7.22 -17.77
C ALA A 9 45.16 5.96 -17.27
N HIS A 10 44.41 5.09 -16.57
CA HIS A 10 44.91 3.86 -15.92
C HIS A 10 45.87 4.06 -14.75
N SER A 11 46.05 5.26 -14.24
CA SER A 11 46.81 5.49 -13.00
C SER A 11 46.03 5.01 -11.80
N LEU A 12 46.71 4.33 -10.86
CA LEU A 12 46.10 3.83 -9.65
C LEU A 12 45.88 4.96 -8.66
N ALA A 13 44.64 5.21 -8.28
CA ALA A 13 44.24 6.22 -7.30
C ALA A 13 43.57 5.59 -6.07
N ALA A 14 44.00 4.38 -5.68
CA ALA A 14 43.42 3.64 -4.56
C ALA A 14 43.49 4.46 -3.26
N GLY A 15 42.35 4.59 -2.56
CA GLY A 15 42.24 5.34 -1.30
C GLY A 15 42.30 6.86 -1.46
N LYS A 16 42.20 7.41 -2.67
CA LYS A 16 42.14 8.84 -2.95
C LYS A 16 40.85 9.18 -3.66
N GLU A 17 40.34 10.38 -3.39
CA GLU A 17 39.23 10.94 -4.16
C GLU A 17 39.68 11.18 -5.60
N ALA A 18 38.89 10.69 -6.57
CA ALA A 18 39.18 10.83 -7.98
C ALA A 18 38.16 11.81 -8.62
N MET A 19 38.66 12.82 -9.32
CA MET A 19 37.88 13.73 -10.11
C MET A 19 38.19 13.55 -11.58
N GLY A 20 37.14 13.41 -12.41
CA GLY A 20 37.25 13.43 -13.87
C GLY A 20 37.03 14.83 -14.41
N ALA A 21 37.81 15.23 -15.40
CA ALA A 21 37.61 16.47 -16.13
C ALA A 21 37.70 16.24 -17.65
N PHE A 22 36.83 16.92 -18.39
CA PHE A 22 36.86 16.92 -19.85
C PHE A 22 37.38 18.28 -20.35
N CYS A 23 38.33 18.24 -21.25
CA CYS A 23 38.84 19.43 -21.92
C CYS A 23 38.57 19.28 -23.42
N PHE A 24 37.75 20.15 -23.97
CA PHE A 24 37.48 20.20 -25.40
C PHE A 24 38.55 21.03 -26.14
N SER A 25 38.87 20.63 -27.36
CA SER A 25 39.79 21.38 -28.20
C SER A 25 39.27 22.79 -28.47
N SER A 26 40.19 23.74 -28.61
CA SER A 26 39.83 25.12 -29.01
C SER A 26 39.12 25.15 -30.36
N PHE A 27 38.06 25.92 -30.46
CA PHE A 27 37.27 26.12 -31.67
C PHE A 27 36.84 27.58 -31.79
N THR A 28 36.55 28.02 -33.02
CA THR A 28 36.07 29.38 -33.29
C THR A 28 34.64 29.29 -33.82
N LEU A 29 33.74 30.08 -33.25
CA LEU A 29 32.37 30.21 -33.69
C LEU A 29 32.18 31.56 -34.40
N ALA A 30 31.53 31.56 -35.56
CA ALA A 30 31.03 32.77 -36.18
C ALA A 30 29.82 33.34 -35.42
N PRO A 31 29.49 34.64 -35.57
CA PRO A 31 28.32 35.23 -34.95
C PRO A 31 27.04 34.46 -35.28
N GLY A 32 26.34 33.92 -34.23
CA GLY A 32 25.12 33.11 -34.39
C GLY A 32 25.36 31.62 -34.60
N GLU A 33 26.59 31.16 -34.79
CA GLU A 33 26.94 29.74 -34.86
C GLU A 33 26.87 29.09 -33.50
N LYS A 34 26.50 27.81 -33.46
CA LYS A 34 26.36 26.99 -32.23
C LYS A 34 27.15 25.70 -32.38
N THR A 35 27.71 25.23 -31.29
CA THR A 35 28.29 23.90 -31.23
C THR A 35 27.77 23.18 -30.00
N ASP A 36 27.54 21.88 -30.11
CA ASP A 36 27.05 21.03 -29.04
C ASP A 36 28.16 20.08 -28.59
N PHE A 37 28.21 19.83 -27.29
CA PHE A 37 29.05 18.78 -26.69
C PHE A 37 28.15 17.76 -26.01
N ILE A 38 28.40 16.49 -26.28
CA ILE A 38 27.67 15.38 -25.66
C ILE A 38 28.57 14.73 -24.65
N LEU A 39 28.13 14.72 -23.39
CA LEU A 39 28.76 14.02 -22.29
C LEU A 39 27.87 12.86 -21.85
N LEU A 40 28.37 11.64 -21.92
CA LEU A 40 27.70 10.46 -21.44
C LEU A 40 28.29 10.07 -20.08
N SER A 41 27.44 9.94 -19.07
CA SER A 41 27.81 9.50 -17.71
C SER A 41 26.87 8.38 -17.29
N GLY A 42 27.43 7.29 -16.77
CA GLY A 42 26.64 6.14 -16.36
C GLY A 42 27.51 5.05 -15.74
N ILE A 43 26.84 3.93 -15.41
CA ILE A 43 27.44 2.68 -14.96
C ILE A 43 27.02 1.60 -15.95
N ALA A 44 27.94 0.72 -16.32
CA ALA A 44 27.70 -0.39 -17.23
C ALA A 44 28.45 -1.64 -16.76
N ASP A 45 27.89 -2.80 -17.01
CA ASP A 45 28.46 -4.09 -16.60
C ASP A 45 29.54 -4.59 -17.59
N SER A 46 29.57 -4.04 -18.80
CA SER A 46 30.51 -4.47 -19.85
C SER A 46 30.96 -3.31 -20.75
N LYS A 47 32.11 -3.51 -21.40
CA LYS A 47 32.62 -2.58 -22.41
C LYS A 47 31.71 -2.53 -23.64
N GLU A 48 31.11 -3.65 -24.01
CA GLU A 48 30.18 -3.74 -25.13
C GLU A 48 28.93 -2.86 -24.89
N GLU A 49 28.43 -2.86 -23.67
CA GLU A 49 27.32 -2.00 -23.28
C GLU A 49 27.68 -0.50 -23.40
N ILE A 50 28.91 -0.11 -22.99
CA ILE A 50 29.38 1.26 -23.15
C ILE A 50 29.44 1.65 -24.62
N GLU A 51 29.98 0.78 -25.50
CA GLU A 51 30.05 1.01 -26.93
C GLU A 51 28.65 1.15 -27.56
N ASN A 52 27.70 0.31 -27.16
CA ASN A 52 26.31 0.40 -27.61
C ASN A 52 25.63 1.70 -27.16
N ILE A 53 25.84 2.13 -25.92
CA ILE A 53 25.32 3.40 -25.40
C ILE A 53 25.94 4.60 -26.16
N PHE A 54 27.24 4.55 -26.41
CA PHE A 54 27.92 5.58 -27.18
C PHE A 54 27.33 5.68 -28.60
N GLU A 55 27.20 4.57 -29.31
CA GLU A 55 26.60 4.56 -30.66
C GLU A 55 25.15 5.05 -30.66
N LYS A 56 24.41 4.84 -29.59
CA LYS A 56 23.02 5.28 -29.46
C LYS A 56 22.89 6.79 -29.28
N TYR A 57 23.86 7.47 -28.64
CA TYR A 57 23.75 8.86 -28.21
C TYR A 57 24.87 9.77 -28.71
N ASN A 58 25.69 9.38 -29.68
CA ASN A 58 26.91 10.09 -30.10
C ASN A 58 26.66 11.30 -31.03
N THR A 59 25.41 11.68 -31.31
CA THR A 59 25.08 12.90 -32.10
C THR A 59 23.95 13.67 -31.43
N SER A 60 23.92 15.03 -31.62
CA SER A 60 22.88 15.89 -31.07
C SER A 60 21.47 15.50 -31.53
N ASP A 61 21.30 15.00 -32.74
CA ASP A 61 20.00 14.55 -33.23
C ASP A 61 19.56 13.27 -32.58
N LYS A 62 20.47 12.31 -32.35
CA LYS A 62 20.16 11.10 -31.60
C LYS A 62 19.75 11.40 -30.15
N VAL A 63 20.43 12.35 -29.50
CA VAL A 63 20.08 12.80 -28.15
C VAL A 63 18.70 13.46 -28.12
N LYS A 64 18.38 14.33 -29.09
CA LYS A 64 17.06 14.99 -29.21
C LYS A 64 15.95 13.96 -29.44
N ASN A 65 16.17 13.00 -30.34
CA ASN A 65 15.21 11.91 -30.58
C ASN A 65 14.98 11.06 -29.34
N ALA A 66 16.05 10.68 -28.65
CA ALA A 66 15.96 9.89 -27.41
C ALA A 66 15.22 10.66 -26.29
N LEU A 67 15.39 11.98 -26.20
CA LEU A 67 14.62 12.80 -25.27
C LEU A 67 13.13 12.77 -25.60
N GLU A 68 12.77 12.89 -26.88
CA GLU A 68 11.36 12.85 -27.29
C GLU A 68 10.75 11.45 -27.09
N GLU A 69 11.48 10.39 -27.43
CA GLU A 69 11.07 9.01 -27.13
C GLU A 69 10.84 8.80 -25.62
N THR A 70 11.72 9.36 -24.78
CA THR A 70 11.60 9.28 -23.32
C THR A 70 10.36 10.04 -22.82
N ARG A 71 10.06 11.22 -23.37
CA ARG A 71 8.84 11.97 -23.05
C ARG A 71 7.57 11.20 -23.41
N ILE A 72 7.53 10.62 -24.61
CA ILE A 72 6.41 9.80 -25.08
C ILE A 72 6.26 8.57 -24.18
N TYR A 73 7.37 7.89 -23.86
CA TYR A 73 7.37 6.74 -22.97
C TYR A 73 6.74 7.07 -21.60
N TRP A 74 7.22 8.13 -20.94
CA TRP A 74 6.70 8.49 -19.61
C TRP A 74 5.26 8.98 -19.65
N LYS A 75 4.86 9.72 -20.69
CA LYS A 75 3.45 10.11 -20.88
C LYS A 75 2.53 8.89 -21.03
N LYS A 76 3.02 7.80 -21.62
CA LYS A 76 2.29 6.54 -21.73
C LYS A 76 2.25 5.76 -20.40
N GLN A 77 3.32 5.81 -19.61
CA GLN A 77 3.38 5.13 -18.32
C GLN A 77 2.56 5.86 -17.25
N VAL A 78 2.77 7.16 -17.12
CA VAL A 78 2.03 8.03 -16.17
C VAL A 78 0.84 8.62 -16.93
N ASN A 79 -0.21 7.82 -17.04
CA ASN A 79 -1.38 8.09 -17.89
C ASN A 79 -2.59 8.60 -17.11
N VAL A 80 -2.33 9.24 -15.98
CA VAL A 80 -3.32 9.91 -15.13
C VAL A 80 -3.05 11.41 -15.15
N ASP A 81 -4.10 12.20 -15.34
CA ASP A 81 -4.02 13.66 -15.30
C ASP A 81 -5.22 14.22 -14.53
N PHE A 82 -4.98 15.21 -13.69
CA PHE A 82 -6.00 15.87 -12.89
C PHE A 82 -6.19 17.30 -13.36
N HIS A 83 -7.42 17.77 -13.30
CA HIS A 83 -7.77 19.17 -13.48
C HIS A 83 -8.71 19.61 -12.37
N THR A 84 -8.21 20.50 -11.53
CA THR A 84 -8.94 21.13 -10.42
C THR A 84 -8.86 22.64 -10.51
N GLN A 85 -9.38 23.36 -9.53
CA GLN A 85 -9.21 24.80 -9.41
C GLN A 85 -7.75 25.23 -9.18
N ASP A 86 -6.89 24.32 -8.71
CA ASP A 86 -5.52 24.61 -8.29
C ASP A 86 -4.50 23.98 -9.25
N PRO A 87 -3.94 24.75 -10.21
CA PRO A 87 -2.96 24.27 -11.18
C PRO A 87 -1.64 23.80 -10.54
N ASP A 88 -1.27 24.33 -9.37
CA ASP A 88 -0.06 23.92 -8.65
C ASP A 88 -0.27 22.54 -8.04
N PHE A 89 -1.46 22.29 -7.48
CA PHE A 89 -1.86 20.95 -7.04
C PHE A 89 -1.91 19.95 -8.19
N ASP A 90 -2.48 20.32 -9.35
CA ASP A 90 -2.53 19.45 -10.53
C ASP A 90 -1.11 19.11 -11.02
N SER A 91 -0.21 20.08 -11.00
CA SER A 91 1.22 19.88 -11.33
C SER A 91 1.93 18.98 -10.31
N TYR A 92 1.66 19.16 -9.02
CA TYR A 92 2.16 18.31 -7.95
C TYR A 92 1.71 16.85 -8.13
N MET A 93 0.45 16.62 -8.49
CA MET A 93 -0.08 15.30 -8.72
C MET A 93 0.59 14.54 -9.87
N LYS A 94 1.16 15.22 -10.88
CA LYS A 94 1.98 14.58 -11.93
C LYS A 94 3.22 13.92 -11.35
N TRP A 95 3.87 14.55 -10.39
CA TRP A 95 5.02 13.98 -9.69
C TRP A 95 4.61 12.86 -8.72
N VAL A 96 3.55 13.04 -7.96
CA VAL A 96 3.00 11.98 -7.10
C VAL A 96 2.65 10.74 -7.92
N SER A 97 2.08 10.90 -9.11
CA SER A 97 1.77 9.80 -10.03
C SER A 97 3.01 9.12 -10.61
N PHE A 98 4.13 9.82 -10.69
CA PHE A 98 5.41 9.29 -11.19
C PHE A 98 6.20 8.52 -10.11
N GLN A 99 6.11 8.91 -8.84
CA GLN A 99 6.88 8.32 -7.76
C GLN A 99 6.74 6.79 -7.61
N PRO A 100 5.57 6.14 -7.81
CA PRO A 100 5.45 4.69 -7.78
C PRO A 100 6.34 3.96 -8.80
N PHE A 101 6.59 4.57 -9.96
CA PHE A 101 7.54 4.03 -10.94
C PHE A 101 8.98 4.12 -10.46
N LEU A 102 9.35 5.21 -9.79
CA LEU A 102 10.68 5.35 -9.18
C LEU A 102 10.92 4.28 -8.11
N ARG A 103 9.92 4.02 -7.25
CA ARG A 103 9.99 2.94 -6.27
C ARG A 103 10.18 1.57 -6.92
N ARG A 104 9.50 1.34 -8.02
CA ARG A 104 9.66 0.09 -8.76
C ARG A 104 11.06 -0.09 -9.35
N LEU A 105 11.68 1.00 -9.81
CA LEU A 105 13.03 0.96 -10.39
C LEU A 105 14.13 0.89 -9.34
N PHE A 106 14.01 1.68 -8.27
CA PHE A 106 15.09 1.91 -7.31
C PHE A 106 14.86 1.28 -5.93
N GLY A 107 13.67 0.76 -5.63
CA GLY A 107 13.29 0.23 -4.33
C GLY A 107 12.63 1.28 -3.44
N CYS A 108 12.33 0.91 -2.19
CA CYS A 108 11.73 1.81 -1.21
C CYS A 108 12.79 2.67 -0.52
N SER A 109 12.35 3.73 0.18
CA SER A 109 13.24 4.70 0.85
C SER A 109 14.21 4.09 1.87
N PHE A 110 13.78 3.01 2.53
CA PHE A 110 14.58 2.32 3.55
C PHE A 110 15.33 1.11 3.02
N LEU A 111 14.98 0.63 1.82
CA LEU A 111 15.50 -0.58 1.19
C LEU A 111 15.70 -0.37 -0.30
N PRO A 112 16.60 0.53 -0.69
CA PRO A 112 16.94 0.63 -2.10
C PRO A 112 17.48 -0.73 -2.58
N HIS A 113 17.08 -1.11 -3.78
CA HIS A 113 17.40 -2.39 -4.39
C HIS A 113 18.89 -2.77 -4.34
N HIS A 114 19.77 -1.79 -4.47
CA HIS A 114 21.23 -1.98 -4.53
C HIS A 114 21.94 -1.75 -3.19
N ASP A 115 21.30 -1.12 -2.21
CA ASP A 115 21.97 -0.53 -1.04
C ASP A 115 22.56 -1.57 -0.10
N TYR A 116 21.92 -2.72 0.00
CA TYR A 116 22.37 -3.80 0.89
C TYR A 116 23.08 -4.95 0.17
N GLY A 117 23.37 -4.78 -1.12
CA GLY A 117 24.04 -5.79 -1.95
C GLY A 117 23.30 -7.12 -2.10
N ARG A 118 22.01 -7.17 -1.76
CA ARG A 118 21.21 -8.39 -1.77
C ARG A 118 20.12 -8.41 -2.81
N GLY A 119 19.84 -7.25 -3.44
CA GLY A 119 18.73 -7.09 -4.35
C GLY A 119 17.37 -7.39 -3.70
N GLY A 120 16.30 -6.81 -4.22
CA GLY A 120 14.94 -7.14 -3.78
C GLY A 120 14.18 -5.97 -3.18
N ARG A 121 12.93 -6.27 -2.84
CA ARG A 121 11.93 -5.32 -2.34
C ARG A 121 11.37 -5.82 -1.02
N GLY A 122 11.04 -4.89 -0.12
CA GLY A 122 10.25 -5.21 1.04
C GLY A 122 8.89 -5.80 0.64
N TRP A 123 8.47 -6.85 1.32
CA TRP A 123 7.19 -7.52 1.05
C TRP A 123 6.02 -6.54 1.08
N ARG A 124 5.85 -5.82 2.16
CA ARG A 124 4.81 -4.80 2.36
C ARG A 124 4.80 -3.75 1.27
N ASP A 125 5.98 -3.25 0.92
CA ASP A 125 6.16 -2.15 -0.02
C ASP A 125 5.70 -2.54 -1.42
N LEU A 126 6.12 -3.71 -1.91
CA LEU A 126 5.78 -4.15 -3.25
C LEU A 126 4.27 -4.32 -3.46
N TRP A 127 3.57 -4.91 -2.49
CA TRP A 127 2.12 -5.08 -2.56
C TRP A 127 1.40 -3.73 -2.60
N GLN A 128 1.82 -2.77 -1.80
CA GLN A 128 1.19 -1.44 -1.76
C GLN A 128 1.54 -0.58 -2.98
N ASP A 129 2.73 -0.73 -3.55
CA ASP A 129 3.09 -0.04 -4.79
C ASP A 129 2.20 -0.49 -5.95
N CYS A 130 1.73 -1.73 -5.95
CA CYS A 130 0.78 -2.23 -6.94
C CYS A 130 -0.58 -1.50 -6.91
N LEU A 131 -0.99 -0.83 -5.82
CA LEU A 131 -2.26 -0.10 -5.76
C LEU A 131 -2.34 0.98 -6.84
N SER A 132 -1.29 1.76 -7.03
CA SER A 132 -1.25 2.79 -8.08
C SER A 132 -0.97 2.20 -9.47
N LEU A 133 -0.12 1.17 -9.55
CA LEU A 133 0.18 0.50 -10.82
C LEU A 133 -1.06 -0.18 -11.41
N LEU A 134 -1.95 -0.72 -10.58
CA LEU A 134 -3.23 -1.28 -11.03
C LEU A 134 -4.14 -0.25 -11.70
N LEU A 135 -4.04 1.01 -11.31
CA LEU A 135 -4.81 2.10 -11.92
C LEU A 135 -4.20 2.61 -13.22
N MET A 136 -2.87 2.49 -13.39
CA MET A 136 -2.15 3.01 -14.54
C MET A 136 -1.74 1.92 -15.55
N ASN A 137 -1.36 0.74 -15.06
CA ASN A 137 -0.79 -0.33 -15.89
C ASN A 137 -1.10 -1.74 -15.33
N PRO A 138 -2.38 -2.15 -15.29
CA PRO A 138 -2.83 -3.37 -14.61
C PRO A 138 -2.27 -4.68 -15.21
N GLN A 139 -1.88 -4.69 -16.49
CA GLN A 139 -1.47 -5.92 -17.19
C GLN A 139 -0.25 -6.60 -16.58
N ILE A 140 0.65 -5.82 -15.98
CA ILE A 140 1.87 -6.36 -15.37
C ILE A 140 1.65 -6.85 -13.94
N VAL A 141 0.57 -6.42 -13.28
CA VAL A 141 0.35 -6.69 -11.86
C VAL A 141 -0.21 -8.09 -11.63
N GLY A 142 -1.04 -8.63 -12.53
CA GLY A 142 -1.59 -9.97 -12.39
C GLY A 142 -0.52 -11.05 -12.25
N ALA A 143 0.50 -11.02 -13.11
CA ALA A 143 1.64 -11.95 -13.03
C ALA A 143 2.47 -11.77 -11.74
N MET A 144 2.61 -10.52 -11.26
CA MET A 144 3.31 -10.24 -10.01
C MET A 144 2.52 -10.80 -8.81
N ILE A 145 1.20 -10.65 -8.79
CA ILE A 145 0.32 -11.21 -7.74
C ILE A 145 0.52 -12.73 -7.68
N GLU A 146 0.33 -13.43 -8.80
CA GLU A 146 0.48 -14.89 -8.87
C GLU A 146 1.85 -15.34 -8.31
N LYS A 147 2.94 -14.75 -8.81
CA LYS A 147 4.30 -15.12 -8.40
C LYS A 147 4.59 -14.82 -6.92
N ASN A 148 4.13 -13.68 -6.43
CA ASN A 148 4.47 -13.21 -5.10
C ASN A 148 3.78 -14.00 -3.98
N TYR A 149 2.62 -14.62 -4.25
CA TYR A 149 2.04 -15.56 -3.29
C TYR A 149 2.97 -16.76 -2.99
N GLY A 150 3.88 -17.09 -3.89
CA GLY A 150 4.93 -18.09 -3.64
C GLY A 150 5.87 -17.78 -2.48
N GLY A 151 5.85 -16.56 -1.94
CA GLY A 151 6.59 -16.17 -0.73
C GLY A 151 5.83 -16.37 0.58
N VAL A 152 4.58 -16.80 0.54
CA VAL A 152 3.78 -17.16 1.72
C VAL A 152 4.19 -18.52 2.25
N ARG A 153 4.38 -18.65 3.58
CA ARG A 153 4.57 -19.93 4.27
C ARG A 153 3.22 -20.56 4.61
N ILE A 154 3.22 -21.87 4.69
CA ILE A 154 2.00 -22.63 5.02
C ILE A 154 1.43 -22.31 6.42
N ASP A 155 2.21 -21.73 7.33
CA ASP A 155 1.74 -21.27 8.63
C ASP A 155 1.11 -19.85 8.61
N GLY A 156 0.92 -19.27 7.42
CA GLY A 156 0.32 -17.95 7.20
C GLY A 156 1.29 -16.78 7.37
N THR A 157 2.57 -17.03 7.65
CA THR A 157 3.63 -16.02 7.59
C THR A 157 4.18 -15.94 6.16
N ASN A 158 5.20 -15.13 5.93
CA ASN A 158 5.81 -14.98 4.60
C ASN A 158 7.30 -14.63 4.70
N ALA A 159 7.99 -14.74 3.58
CA ALA A 159 9.31 -14.16 3.40
C ALA A 159 9.24 -12.63 3.49
N THR A 160 10.23 -11.99 4.09
CA THR A 160 10.23 -10.53 4.31
C THR A 160 10.62 -9.77 3.06
N ILE A 161 11.44 -10.37 2.19
CA ILE A 161 11.99 -9.73 0.98
C ILE A 161 11.65 -10.56 -0.25
N ILE A 162 11.22 -9.86 -1.30
CA ILE A 162 11.04 -10.40 -2.65
C ILE A 162 12.31 -10.05 -3.44
N GLY A 163 13.08 -11.06 -3.83
CA GLY A 163 14.36 -10.90 -4.53
C GLY A 163 14.22 -10.58 -6.02
N ASP A 164 15.36 -10.50 -6.73
CA ASP A 164 15.42 -10.04 -8.13
C ASP A 164 14.88 -11.06 -9.14
N GLY A 165 15.03 -12.34 -8.85
CA GLY A 165 14.55 -13.41 -9.73
C GLY A 165 13.11 -13.83 -9.41
N ASP A 166 12.43 -14.35 -10.41
CA ASP A 166 11.10 -14.95 -10.26
C ASP A 166 11.12 -16.07 -9.21
N GLY A 167 10.31 -15.90 -8.15
CA GLY A 167 10.24 -16.87 -7.06
C GLY A 167 11.45 -16.85 -6.11
N ASN A 168 12.30 -15.85 -6.21
CA ASN A 168 13.40 -15.66 -5.29
C ASN A 168 12.91 -14.92 -4.05
N PHE A 169 12.74 -15.62 -2.94
CA PHE A 169 12.30 -15.06 -1.67
C PHE A 169 13.39 -15.19 -0.62
N ILE A 170 13.58 -14.12 0.17
CA ILE A 170 14.56 -14.08 1.25
C ILE A 170 13.81 -13.97 2.57
N ALA A 171 14.09 -14.88 3.48
CA ALA A 171 13.38 -15.00 4.77
C ALA A 171 13.42 -13.70 5.57
N ASP A 172 14.61 -13.13 5.75
CA ASP A 172 14.85 -11.79 6.30
C ASP A 172 16.30 -11.36 6.01
N ARG A 173 16.60 -10.05 6.19
CA ARG A 173 17.87 -9.43 5.83
C ARG A 173 19.11 -10.05 6.46
N ASN A 174 19.07 -10.44 7.69
CA ASN A 174 20.24 -10.89 8.44
C ASN A 174 20.13 -12.35 8.88
N GLY A 175 19.25 -13.12 8.22
CA GLY A 175 18.93 -14.48 8.67
C GLY A 175 18.18 -14.52 10.00
N ILE A 176 17.69 -13.37 10.48
CA ILE A 176 16.89 -13.24 11.70
C ILE A 176 15.44 -13.47 11.32
N ALA A 177 14.83 -14.46 11.93
CA ALA A 177 13.41 -14.73 11.77
C ALA A 177 12.58 -13.57 12.33
N ARG A 178 11.87 -12.86 11.47
CA ARG A 178 10.87 -11.86 11.87
C ARG A 178 9.52 -12.20 11.27
N VAL A 179 8.50 -12.16 12.11
CA VAL A 179 7.11 -12.22 11.68
C VAL A 179 6.53 -10.82 11.79
N TRP A 180 6.23 -10.23 10.65
CA TRP A 180 5.57 -8.94 10.54
C TRP A 180 4.07 -9.19 10.48
N MET A 181 3.34 -8.76 11.50
CA MET A 181 1.94 -9.14 11.65
C MET A 181 1.03 -8.53 10.58
N ASP A 182 1.41 -7.42 9.97
CA ASP A 182 0.67 -6.74 8.90
C ASP A 182 0.92 -7.34 7.49
N HIS A 183 1.95 -8.16 7.33
CA HIS A 183 2.36 -8.65 6.02
C HIS A 183 1.30 -9.50 5.30
N ALA A 184 0.43 -10.16 6.02
CA ALA A 184 -0.67 -10.92 5.45
C ALA A 184 -1.88 -10.06 5.03
N LEU A 185 -1.90 -8.78 5.44
CA LEU A 185 -2.98 -7.85 5.11
C LEU A 185 -2.91 -7.36 3.65
N TRP A 186 -1.74 -6.92 3.22
CA TRP A 186 -1.53 -6.20 1.96
C TRP A 186 -1.77 -7.05 0.71
N PRO A 187 -1.40 -8.34 0.65
CA PRO A 187 -1.70 -9.20 -0.49
C PRO A 187 -3.18 -9.24 -0.84
N LEU A 188 -4.06 -9.37 0.16
CA LEU A 188 -5.51 -9.40 -0.08
C LEU A 188 -6.05 -8.06 -0.57
N ILE A 189 -5.58 -6.92 0.00
CA ILE A 189 -5.99 -5.58 -0.44
C ILE A 189 -5.64 -5.39 -1.92
N THR A 190 -4.41 -5.74 -2.32
CA THR A 190 -3.96 -5.61 -3.70
C THR A 190 -4.69 -6.57 -4.63
N THR A 191 -4.89 -7.83 -4.23
CA THR A 191 -5.62 -8.83 -5.02
C THR A 191 -7.10 -8.43 -5.19
N SER A 192 -7.72 -7.90 -4.14
CA SER A 192 -9.09 -7.37 -4.21
C SER A 192 -9.20 -6.22 -5.20
N LEU A 193 -8.23 -5.27 -5.17
CA LEU A 193 -8.20 -4.19 -6.14
C LEU A 193 -7.99 -4.72 -7.57
N TYR A 194 -7.11 -5.70 -7.76
CA TYR A 194 -6.89 -6.34 -9.06
C TYR A 194 -8.19 -6.95 -9.61
N ILE A 195 -8.90 -7.74 -8.78
CA ILE A 195 -10.17 -8.34 -9.18
C ILE A 195 -11.21 -7.27 -9.51
N ASN A 196 -11.30 -6.22 -8.71
CA ASN A 196 -12.22 -5.11 -8.96
C ASN A 196 -11.91 -4.37 -10.27
N GLN A 197 -10.63 -4.11 -10.57
CA GLN A 197 -10.23 -3.41 -11.80
C GLN A 197 -10.36 -4.27 -13.06
N THR A 198 -10.08 -5.57 -12.96
CA THR A 198 -9.99 -6.45 -14.13
C THR A 198 -11.22 -7.33 -14.33
N GLY A 199 -11.91 -7.70 -13.27
CA GLY A 199 -12.95 -8.74 -13.27
C GLY A 199 -12.37 -10.16 -13.28
N ASP A 200 -11.04 -10.32 -13.22
CA ASP A 200 -10.37 -11.61 -13.27
C ASP A 200 -10.40 -12.33 -11.91
N ILE A 201 -11.45 -13.09 -11.67
CA ILE A 201 -11.57 -13.97 -10.49
C ILE A 201 -10.79 -15.27 -10.65
N GLU A 202 -10.37 -15.65 -11.88
CA GLU A 202 -9.61 -16.87 -12.14
C GLU A 202 -8.22 -16.84 -11.47
N ILE A 203 -7.68 -15.64 -11.21
CA ILE A 203 -6.44 -15.50 -10.46
C ILE A 203 -6.49 -16.23 -9.11
N LEU A 204 -7.65 -16.30 -8.47
CA LEU A 204 -7.84 -16.97 -7.18
C LEU A 204 -7.64 -18.49 -7.25
N LYS A 205 -7.80 -19.09 -8.44
CA LYS A 205 -7.65 -20.53 -8.68
C LYS A 205 -6.24 -20.94 -9.12
N LYS A 206 -5.37 -19.97 -9.42
CA LYS A 206 -3.98 -20.23 -9.84
C LYS A 206 -3.22 -20.98 -8.76
N GLN A 207 -2.52 -22.04 -9.17
CA GLN A 207 -1.76 -22.90 -8.27
C GLN A 207 -0.35 -22.38 -8.08
N VAL A 208 0.03 -22.10 -6.84
CA VAL A 208 1.30 -21.49 -6.46
C VAL A 208 1.95 -22.34 -5.34
N PRO A 209 3.26 -22.58 -5.36
CA PRO A 209 3.93 -23.24 -4.25
C PRO A 209 4.02 -22.32 -3.04
N TYR A 210 4.14 -22.90 -1.84
CA TYR A 210 4.44 -22.17 -0.62
C TYR A 210 5.94 -22.06 -0.38
N PHE A 211 6.37 -20.92 0.17
CA PHE A 211 7.74 -20.73 0.63
C PHE A 211 8.02 -21.58 1.88
N LYS A 212 9.21 -22.16 1.94
CA LYS A 212 9.68 -22.95 3.09
C LYS A 212 11.11 -22.61 3.42
N ASP A 213 11.36 -22.42 4.69
CA ASP A 213 12.67 -22.32 5.33
C ASP A 213 12.64 -23.04 6.69
N ALA A 214 13.65 -22.84 7.51
CA ALA A 214 13.70 -23.43 8.86
C ALA A 214 12.64 -22.86 9.83
N GLN A 215 12.02 -21.73 9.54
CA GLN A 215 11.01 -21.14 10.42
C GLN A 215 9.71 -21.93 10.39
N THR A 216 9.09 -22.09 11.56
CA THR A 216 7.79 -22.74 11.72
C THR A 216 7.04 -22.17 12.92
N MET A 217 5.78 -22.58 13.13
CA MET A 217 4.95 -22.14 14.24
C MET A 217 4.86 -20.61 14.34
N ARG A 218 4.69 -19.95 13.18
CA ARG A 218 4.66 -18.49 13.05
C ARG A 218 5.88 -17.82 13.69
N GLY A 219 7.07 -18.35 13.37
CA GLY A 219 8.36 -17.80 13.81
C GLY A 219 8.75 -18.07 15.26
N THR A 220 8.02 -18.92 15.98
CA THR A 220 8.35 -19.24 17.39
C THR A 220 9.19 -20.49 17.55
N GLU A 221 9.28 -21.33 16.53
CA GLU A 221 10.05 -22.57 16.53
C GLU A 221 10.87 -22.74 15.24
N ILE A 222 11.82 -23.66 15.30
CA ILE A 222 12.63 -24.07 14.14
C ILE A 222 12.29 -25.50 13.76
N ASP A 223 12.06 -25.72 12.46
CA ASP A 223 11.96 -27.05 11.88
C ASP A 223 13.37 -27.65 11.74
N THR A 224 13.75 -28.49 12.68
CA THR A 224 15.08 -29.13 12.72
C THR A 224 15.31 -30.18 11.63
N LEU A 225 14.28 -30.57 10.89
CA LEU A 225 14.37 -31.49 9.75
C LEU A 225 14.64 -30.74 8.44
N TRP A 226 14.38 -29.43 8.40
CA TRP A 226 14.67 -28.62 7.22
C TRP A 226 16.18 -28.40 7.08
N ASN A 227 16.67 -28.46 5.84
CA ASN A 227 18.04 -28.12 5.45
C ASN A 227 18.07 -27.64 3.99
N ASP A 228 19.21 -27.18 3.51
CA ASP A 228 19.35 -26.62 2.16
C ASP A 228 18.98 -27.62 1.05
N ALA A 229 19.18 -28.94 1.28
CA ALA A 229 18.79 -29.97 0.32
C ALA A 229 17.26 -30.13 0.20
N TYR A 230 16.50 -29.75 1.22
CA TYR A 230 15.03 -29.70 1.15
C TYR A 230 14.59 -28.62 0.14
N GLY A 231 15.33 -27.52 0.05
CA GLY A 231 15.04 -26.38 -0.79
C GLY A 231 14.03 -25.42 -0.13
N ASN A 232 13.57 -24.44 -0.89
CA ASN A 232 12.76 -23.32 -0.40
C ASN A 232 11.24 -23.45 -0.74
N LYS A 233 10.75 -24.64 -1.08
CA LYS A 233 9.34 -24.91 -1.37
C LYS A 233 8.79 -25.97 -0.45
N GLN A 234 7.59 -25.73 0.08
CA GLN A 234 6.87 -26.68 0.92
C GLN A 234 6.65 -28.01 0.19
N ARG A 235 6.82 -29.12 0.87
CA ARG A 235 6.64 -30.46 0.31
C ARG A 235 5.55 -31.22 1.06
N THR A 236 5.03 -32.25 0.40
CA THR A 236 4.14 -33.26 0.92
C THR A 236 4.93 -34.41 1.56
N GLU A 237 4.26 -35.30 2.30
CA GLU A 237 4.88 -36.49 2.93
C GLU A 237 5.55 -37.42 1.92
N ASP A 238 5.06 -37.46 0.68
CA ASP A 238 5.67 -38.21 -0.43
C ASP A 238 6.81 -37.47 -1.16
N GLY A 239 7.20 -36.30 -0.64
CA GLY A 239 8.33 -35.51 -1.13
C GLY A 239 8.05 -34.61 -2.34
N GLN A 240 6.82 -34.56 -2.83
CA GLN A 240 6.45 -33.67 -3.94
C GLN A 240 6.34 -32.22 -3.46
N VAL A 241 6.56 -31.26 -4.37
CA VAL A 241 6.29 -29.84 -4.06
C VAL A 241 4.78 -29.64 -3.95
N TYR A 242 4.33 -29.13 -2.80
CA TYR A 242 2.92 -28.80 -2.62
C TYR A 242 2.59 -27.45 -3.28
N THR A 243 1.46 -27.40 -3.98
CA THR A 243 0.89 -26.18 -4.53
C THR A 243 -0.55 -25.98 -4.05
N GLY A 244 -0.87 -24.78 -3.58
CA GLY A 244 -2.21 -24.36 -3.24
C GLY A 244 -2.71 -23.27 -4.20
N SER A 245 -4.01 -23.05 -4.21
CA SER A 245 -4.57 -21.92 -4.96
C SER A 245 -4.18 -20.58 -4.30
N VAL A 246 -4.17 -19.48 -5.07
CA VAL A 246 -4.00 -18.13 -4.50
C VAL A 246 -5.02 -17.90 -3.40
N LEU A 247 -6.26 -18.35 -3.57
CA LEU A 247 -7.29 -18.28 -2.52
C LEU A 247 -6.88 -19.05 -1.26
N GLU A 248 -6.25 -20.21 -1.40
CA GLU A 248 -5.76 -20.98 -0.24
C GLU A 248 -4.69 -20.20 0.53
N HIS A 249 -3.74 -19.57 -0.16
CA HIS A 249 -2.73 -18.72 0.47
C HIS A 249 -3.37 -17.58 1.27
N ILE A 250 -4.34 -16.89 0.67
CA ILE A 250 -5.08 -15.80 1.32
C ILE A 250 -5.82 -16.32 2.56
N LEU A 251 -6.58 -17.40 2.44
CA LEU A 251 -7.33 -17.98 3.53
C LEU A 251 -6.43 -18.35 4.72
N ILE A 252 -5.32 -19.03 4.45
CA ILE A 252 -4.35 -19.42 5.49
C ILE A 252 -3.77 -18.18 6.16
N GLN A 253 -3.38 -17.14 5.41
CA GLN A 253 -2.87 -15.90 6.00
C GLN A 253 -3.87 -15.23 6.93
N GLN A 254 -5.13 -15.10 6.51
CA GLN A 254 -6.17 -14.43 7.30
C GLN A 254 -6.61 -15.28 8.51
N LEU A 255 -6.82 -16.58 8.31
CA LEU A 255 -7.32 -17.47 9.34
C LEU A 255 -6.26 -17.78 10.41
N ALA A 256 -5.00 -18.02 10.02
CA ALA A 256 -3.93 -18.24 10.99
C ALA A 256 -3.70 -16.99 11.88
N ALA A 257 -3.83 -15.79 11.32
CA ALA A 257 -3.74 -14.55 12.09
C ALA A 257 -4.88 -14.43 13.11
N PHE A 258 -6.11 -14.87 12.80
CA PHE A 258 -7.26 -14.84 13.71
C PHE A 258 -7.01 -15.59 15.03
N TYR A 259 -6.19 -16.63 14.99
CA TYR A 259 -5.85 -17.44 16.17
C TYR A 259 -4.53 -17.03 16.85
N ASP A 260 -3.77 -16.09 16.26
CA ASP A 260 -2.50 -15.61 16.82
C ASP A 260 -2.71 -14.35 17.68
N VAL A 261 -3.28 -14.57 18.86
CA VAL A 261 -3.71 -13.49 19.77
C VAL A 261 -2.91 -13.46 21.06
N GLY A 262 -2.84 -12.27 21.68
CA GLY A 262 -2.30 -12.06 23.02
C GLY A 262 -3.38 -12.16 24.11
N VAL A 263 -3.08 -11.62 25.28
CA VAL A 263 -3.93 -11.77 26.46
C VAL A 263 -5.25 -11.01 26.39
N HIS A 264 -5.31 -9.93 25.59
CA HIS A 264 -6.53 -9.14 25.36
C HIS A 264 -7.37 -9.68 24.20
N ASN A 265 -6.98 -10.84 23.65
CA ASN A 265 -7.64 -11.46 22.50
C ASN A 265 -7.56 -10.59 21.22
N ILE A 266 -6.56 -9.74 21.15
CA ILE A 266 -6.12 -8.92 20.03
C ILE A 266 -4.93 -9.59 19.34
N TYR A 267 -4.73 -9.38 18.05
CA TYR A 267 -3.65 -10.01 17.29
C TYR A 267 -2.27 -9.57 17.81
N ARG A 268 -1.38 -10.54 18.00
CA ARG A 268 -0.03 -10.29 18.50
C ARG A 268 0.78 -9.45 17.52
N LEU A 269 1.51 -8.48 18.06
CA LEU A 269 2.39 -7.59 17.30
C LEU A 269 3.58 -8.35 16.67
N ARG A 270 4.10 -9.37 17.34
CA ARG A 270 5.24 -10.17 16.87
C ARG A 270 6.48 -9.32 16.65
N GLY A 271 7.08 -9.35 15.45
CA GLY A 271 8.28 -8.58 15.12
C GLY A 271 8.03 -7.09 14.89
N ALA A 272 6.85 -6.70 14.56
CA ALA A 272 6.22 -5.38 14.43
C ALA A 272 5.01 -5.47 13.46
N ASP A 273 4.37 -4.35 13.20
CA ASP A 273 3.43 -4.16 12.10
C ASP A 273 3.98 -3.16 11.06
N TRP A 274 3.13 -2.35 10.41
CA TRP A 274 3.53 -1.29 9.49
C TRP A 274 4.54 -0.32 10.13
N ASN A 275 4.42 -0.06 11.42
CA ASN A 275 5.41 0.71 12.17
C ASN A 275 6.57 -0.21 12.58
N ASP A 276 7.56 -0.31 11.72
CA ASP A 276 8.77 -1.12 11.90
C ASP A 276 9.53 -0.83 13.20
N ALA A 277 9.28 0.31 13.79
CA ALA A 277 9.97 0.76 14.98
C ALA A 277 9.28 0.32 16.30
N LEU A 278 8.18 -0.43 16.21
CA LEU A 278 7.55 -1.14 17.34
C LEU A 278 8.08 -2.56 17.49
N ASP A 279 9.40 -2.73 17.46
CA ASP A 279 10.09 -4.01 17.24
C ASP A 279 10.57 -4.71 18.52
N MET A 280 10.20 -4.22 19.70
CA MET A 280 10.63 -4.77 21.00
C MET A 280 9.51 -5.39 21.83
N ALA A 281 8.26 -5.30 21.37
CA ALA A 281 7.10 -5.86 22.08
C ALA A 281 6.69 -7.27 21.57
N ALA A 282 7.65 -8.07 21.15
CA ALA A 282 7.40 -9.36 20.48
C ALA A 282 6.74 -10.41 21.38
N GLU A 283 6.90 -10.33 22.71
CA GLU A 283 6.41 -11.34 23.65
C GLU A 283 4.93 -11.15 24.00
N ASN A 284 4.52 -9.94 24.37
CA ASN A 284 3.16 -9.64 24.83
C ASN A 284 2.47 -8.52 24.06
N GLY A 285 3.19 -7.80 23.18
CA GLY A 285 2.59 -6.73 22.39
C GLY A 285 1.47 -7.22 21.48
N GLU A 286 0.41 -6.41 21.40
CA GLU A 286 -0.76 -6.65 20.54
C GLU A 286 -1.04 -5.40 19.72
N SER A 287 -1.51 -5.58 18.47
CA SER A 287 -1.89 -4.47 17.57
C SER A 287 -3.40 -4.43 17.37
N VAL A 288 -4.08 -3.55 18.08
CA VAL A 288 -5.50 -3.25 17.88
C VAL A 288 -5.71 -2.65 16.49
N ALA A 289 -4.81 -1.76 16.08
CA ALA A 289 -4.84 -1.10 14.78
C ALA A 289 -4.98 -2.12 13.63
N PHE A 290 -4.06 -3.06 13.57
CA PHE A 290 -4.08 -4.06 12.50
C PHE A 290 -5.12 -5.16 12.70
N THR A 291 -5.54 -5.44 13.93
CA THR A 291 -6.69 -6.32 14.17
C THR A 291 -7.97 -5.73 13.55
N CYS A 292 -8.16 -4.41 13.61
CA CYS A 292 -9.24 -3.72 12.88
C CYS A 292 -9.15 -3.93 11.36
N ALA A 293 -7.95 -3.82 10.80
CA ALA A 293 -7.74 -4.03 9.36
C ALA A 293 -8.04 -5.48 8.93
N TYR A 294 -7.64 -6.46 9.74
CA TYR A 294 -7.96 -7.87 9.49
C TYR A 294 -9.46 -8.15 9.58
N ALA A 295 -10.20 -7.51 10.50
CA ALA A 295 -11.67 -7.61 10.53
C ALA A 295 -12.28 -7.18 9.19
N GLY A 296 -11.82 -6.05 8.62
CA GLY A 296 -12.23 -5.60 7.30
C GLY A 296 -11.83 -6.55 6.16
N ASN A 297 -10.63 -7.12 6.23
CA ASN A 297 -10.14 -8.10 5.25
C ASN A 297 -10.97 -9.38 5.24
N LEU A 298 -11.32 -9.93 6.40
CA LEU A 298 -12.19 -11.11 6.49
C LEU A 298 -13.55 -10.86 5.82
N HIS A 299 -14.12 -9.67 6.03
CA HIS A 299 -15.37 -9.27 5.37
C HIS A 299 -15.20 -9.15 3.84
N THR A 300 -14.10 -8.52 3.39
CA THR A 300 -13.78 -8.38 1.96
C THR A 300 -13.60 -9.75 1.29
N LEU A 301 -12.87 -10.65 1.93
CA LEU A 301 -12.65 -12.02 1.43
C LEU A 301 -13.97 -12.80 1.32
N ALA A 302 -14.84 -12.69 2.32
CA ALA A 302 -16.18 -13.28 2.25
C ALA A 302 -17.00 -12.74 1.08
N SER A 303 -16.89 -11.45 0.76
CA SER A 303 -17.56 -10.83 -0.39
C SER A 303 -17.01 -11.36 -1.72
N ILE A 304 -15.69 -11.59 -1.81
CA ILE A 304 -15.05 -12.20 -2.98
C ILE A 304 -15.54 -13.66 -3.17
N LEU A 305 -15.65 -14.45 -2.09
CA LEU A 305 -16.19 -15.81 -2.17
C LEU A 305 -17.64 -15.85 -2.67
N ARG A 306 -18.48 -14.93 -2.22
CA ARG A 306 -19.85 -14.79 -2.71
C ARG A 306 -19.90 -14.38 -4.19
N LEU A 307 -18.94 -13.57 -4.64
CA LEU A 307 -18.82 -13.25 -6.06
C LEU A 307 -18.48 -14.49 -6.88
N MET A 308 -17.53 -15.32 -6.44
CA MET A 308 -17.21 -16.60 -7.09
C MET A 308 -18.44 -17.52 -7.14
N GLU A 309 -19.23 -17.56 -6.06
CA GLU A 309 -20.47 -18.32 -6.01
C GLU A 309 -21.50 -17.80 -7.03
N SER A 310 -21.66 -16.48 -7.14
CA SER A 310 -22.54 -15.87 -8.15
C SER A 310 -22.08 -16.08 -9.59
N ALA A 311 -20.78 -16.32 -9.80
CA ALA A 311 -20.20 -16.70 -11.09
C ALA A 311 -20.34 -18.21 -11.41
N GLY A 312 -20.99 -19.00 -10.52
CA GLY A 312 -21.31 -20.41 -10.74
C GLY A 312 -20.38 -21.41 -10.03
N GLU A 313 -19.37 -20.93 -9.29
CA GLU A 313 -18.49 -21.79 -8.50
C GLU A 313 -19.17 -22.11 -7.16
N THR A 314 -19.27 -23.39 -6.80
CA THR A 314 -19.92 -23.78 -5.53
C THR A 314 -18.94 -24.22 -4.45
N SER A 315 -17.75 -24.68 -4.85
CA SER A 315 -16.73 -25.21 -3.95
C SER A 315 -15.34 -25.05 -4.54
N ILE A 316 -14.34 -25.14 -3.68
CA ILE A 316 -12.91 -25.09 -4.06
C ILE A 316 -12.12 -26.16 -3.31
N PRO A 317 -11.16 -26.85 -4.00
CA PRO A 317 -10.24 -27.77 -3.35
C PRO A 317 -9.15 -27.01 -2.60
N LEU A 318 -9.05 -27.22 -1.28
CA LEU A 318 -8.02 -26.68 -0.40
C LEU A 318 -7.32 -27.82 0.36
N SER A 319 -6.14 -27.54 0.93
CA SER A 319 -5.46 -28.44 1.86
C SER A 319 -6.41 -28.90 2.98
N GLU A 320 -6.39 -30.21 3.30
CA GLU A 320 -7.25 -30.70 4.37
C GLU A 320 -6.92 -30.09 5.75
N GLU A 321 -5.67 -29.67 5.96
CA GLU A 321 -5.20 -29.08 7.21
C GLU A 321 -5.91 -27.74 7.52
N ILE A 322 -6.38 -27.01 6.50
CA ILE A 322 -7.09 -25.74 6.70
C ILE A 322 -8.40 -25.92 7.49
N GLU A 323 -8.99 -27.13 7.51
CA GLU A 323 -10.21 -27.42 8.26
C GLU A 323 -10.07 -27.09 9.75
N ILE A 324 -8.86 -27.24 10.32
CA ILE A 324 -8.56 -26.88 11.70
C ILE A 324 -8.80 -25.40 11.96
N LEU A 325 -8.47 -24.54 10.99
CA LEU A 325 -8.65 -23.07 11.09
C LEU A 325 -10.09 -22.62 10.83
N LEU A 326 -10.94 -23.50 10.29
CA LEU A 326 -12.34 -23.20 9.98
C LEU A 326 -13.30 -23.47 11.14
N ASN A 327 -12.79 -23.63 12.37
CA ASN A 327 -13.64 -23.74 13.55
C ASN A 327 -14.64 -22.57 13.59
N ASP A 328 -15.93 -22.88 13.78
CA ASP A 328 -17.07 -21.97 13.75
C ASP A 328 -17.78 -21.82 15.12
N GLN A 329 -17.23 -22.44 16.16
CA GLN A 329 -17.77 -22.38 17.52
C GLN A 329 -17.44 -21.01 18.14
N THR A 330 -18.42 -20.11 18.14
CA THR A 330 -18.27 -18.73 18.63
C THR A 330 -17.80 -18.63 20.06
N ASP A 331 -18.23 -19.56 20.93
CA ASP A 331 -17.82 -19.62 22.35
C ASP A 331 -16.30 -19.77 22.52
N MET A 332 -15.64 -20.39 21.52
CA MET A 332 -14.20 -20.56 21.51
C MET A 332 -13.46 -19.28 21.09
N PHE A 333 -14.14 -18.34 20.41
CA PHE A 333 -13.50 -17.08 19.97
C PHE A 333 -13.17 -16.16 21.15
N ASP A 334 -13.92 -16.27 22.26
CA ASP A 334 -13.64 -15.51 23.49
C ASP A 334 -12.46 -16.08 24.29
N SER A 335 -12.07 -17.32 24.01
CA SER A 335 -11.03 -18.02 24.74
C SER A 335 -9.66 -17.94 24.05
N VAL A 336 -8.76 -17.13 24.58
CA VAL A 336 -7.35 -17.05 24.13
C VAL A 336 -6.68 -18.44 24.17
N SER A 337 -6.95 -19.25 25.20
CA SER A 337 -6.36 -20.57 25.31
C SER A 337 -6.83 -21.54 24.23
N GLU A 338 -8.12 -21.50 23.86
CA GLU A 338 -8.64 -22.32 22.76
C GLU A 338 -8.12 -21.88 21.42
N LYS A 339 -8.08 -20.56 21.14
CA LYS A 339 -7.42 -20.04 19.93
C LYS A 339 -5.98 -20.52 19.81
N LYS A 340 -5.21 -20.46 20.90
CA LYS A 340 -3.83 -20.95 20.92
C LYS A 340 -3.72 -22.46 20.66
N LYS A 341 -4.67 -23.27 21.14
CA LYS A 341 -4.71 -24.71 20.84
C LYS A 341 -4.96 -24.96 19.36
N ILE A 342 -5.97 -24.31 18.77
CA ILE A 342 -6.30 -24.43 17.34
C ILE A 342 -5.09 -24.05 16.49
N LEU A 343 -4.46 -22.89 16.75
CA LEU A 343 -3.28 -22.46 16.03
C LEU A 343 -2.11 -23.45 16.16
N THR A 344 -1.89 -23.97 17.38
CA THR A 344 -0.83 -24.94 17.63
C THR A 344 -1.09 -26.27 16.92
N GLU A 345 -2.32 -26.75 16.89
CA GLU A 345 -2.72 -27.96 16.17
C GLU A 345 -2.49 -27.80 14.67
N TYR A 346 -2.97 -26.69 14.08
CA TYR A 346 -2.74 -26.39 12.68
C TYR A 346 -1.23 -26.31 12.34
N ALA A 347 -0.48 -25.54 13.11
CA ALA A 347 0.94 -25.34 12.83
C ALA A 347 1.75 -26.64 13.00
N LYS A 348 1.33 -27.55 13.90
CA LYS A 348 1.93 -28.88 14.02
C LYS A 348 1.62 -29.78 12.83
N SER A 349 0.39 -29.73 12.29
CA SER A 349 -0.01 -30.56 11.14
C SER A 349 0.78 -30.21 9.88
N CYS A 350 1.30 -28.99 9.77
CA CYS A 350 2.06 -28.51 8.60
C CYS A 350 3.53 -28.14 8.92
N ARG A 351 4.07 -28.59 10.07
CA ARG A 351 5.38 -28.16 10.56
C ARG A 351 6.53 -28.43 9.58
N HIS A 352 6.61 -29.64 9.02
CA HIS A 352 7.65 -30.07 8.08
C HIS A 352 7.08 -30.32 6.69
N ASN A 353 6.24 -31.33 6.58
CA ASN A 353 5.54 -31.71 5.35
C ASN A 353 4.03 -31.65 5.55
N LEU A 354 3.30 -31.47 4.44
CA LEU A 354 1.85 -31.58 4.40
C LEU A 354 1.43 -33.01 4.03
N SER A 355 0.19 -33.39 4.38
CA SER A 355 -0.40 -34.64 3.91
C SER A 355 -0.50 -34.71 2.38
N GLY A 356 -0.60 -33.55 1.72
CA GLY A 356 -0.83 -33.43 0.28
C GLY A 356 -2.28 -33.68 -0.14
N ARG A 357 -3.16 -34.06 0.82
CA ARG A 357 -4.58 -34.30 0.51
C ARG A 357 -5.33 -32.98 0.40
N LYS A 358 -6.24 -32.92 -0.57
CA LYS A 358 -7.15 -31.78 -0.76
C LYS A 358 -8.58 -32.22 -0.50
N LYS A 359 -9.36 -31.36 0.15
CA LYS A 359 -10.78 -31.49 0.41
C LYS A 359 -11.54 -30.35 -0.26
N ASN A 360 -12.72 -30.63 -0.80
CA ASN A 360 -13.59 -29.58 -1.36
C ASN A 360 -14.35 -28.87 -0.25
N PHE A 361 -14.22 -27.54 -0.22
CA PHE A 361 -14.92 -26.68 0.72
C PHE A 361 -15.96 -25.84 -0.01
N SER A 362 -17.18 -25.78 0.54
CA SER A 362 -18.25 -24.92 0.02
C SER A 362 -17.88 -23.45 0.18
N LEU A 363 -18.01 -22.64 -0.89
CA LEU A 363 -17.74 -21.20 -0.87
C LEU A 363 -18.68 -20.46 0.09
N SER A 364 -19.96 -20.84 0.14
CA SER A 364 -20.93 -20.25 1.08
C SER A 364 -20.56 -20.51 2.54
N THR A 365 -20.11 -21.74 2.87
CA THR A 365 -19.67 -22.10 4.22
C THR A 365 -18.39 -21.32 4.61
N LEU A 366 -17.43 -21.21 3.70
CA LEU A 366 -16.22 -20.40 3.91
C LEU A 366 -16.58 -18.93 4.15
N ALA A 367 -17.45 -18.36 3.30
CA ALA A 367 -17.88 -16.97 3.45
C ALA A 367 -18.62 -16.72 4.78
N ALA A 368 -19.48 -17.63 5.20
CA ALA A 368 -20.18 -17.53 6.48
C ALA A 368 -19.19 -17.57 7.68
N ASN A 369 -18.21 -18.48 7.64
CA ASN A 369 -17.16 -18.57 8.67
C ASN A 369 -16.34 -17.27 8.77
N LEU A 370 -15.93 -16.69 7.65
CA LEU A 370 -15.18 -15.42 7.62
C LEU A 370 -16.00 -14.25 8.16
N ILE A 371 -17.28 -14.16 7.80
CA ILE A 371 -18.19 -13.11 8.32
C ILE A 371 -18.38 -13.26 9.83
N GLN A 372 -18.52 -14.47 10.33
CA GLN A 372 -18.67 -14.73 11.75
C GLN A 372 -17.43 -14.24 12.53
N LYS A 373 -16.23 -14.55 12.05
CA LYS A 373 -14.96 -14.09 12.64
C LYS A 373 -14.80 -12.56 12.54
N SER A 374 -15.13 -11.96 11.39
CA SER A 374 -15.13 -10.50 11.20
C SER A 374 -16.05 -9.78 12.18
N ASN A 375 -17.28 -10.27 12.33
CA ASN A 375 -18.28 -9.70 13.22
C ASN A 375 -17.84 -9.82 14.70
N TRP A 376 -17.29 -10.98 15.06
CA TRP A 376 -16.77 -11.18 16.42
C TRP A 376 -15.64 -10.18 16.74
N LEU A 377 -14.64 -10.04 15.85
CA LEU A 377 -13.54 -9.06 16.00
C LEU A 377 -14.08 -7.63 16.13
N THR A 378 -14.97 -7.24 15.23
CA THR A 378 -15.58 -5.90 15.24
C THR A 378 -16.27 -5.59 16.57
N ASN A 379 -17.05 -6.54 17.09
CA ASN A 379 -17.77 -6.37 18.35
C ASN A 379 -16.82 -6.35 19.55
N HIS A 380 -15.82 -7.23 19.55
CA HIS A 380 -14.80 -7.29 20.60
C HIS A 380 -14.04 -5.97 20.69
N ILE A 381 -13.49 -5.46 19.58
CA ILE A 381 -12.75 -4.19 19.54
C ILE A 381 -13.63 -3.01 19.98
N ARG A 382 -14.86 -2.93 19.46
CA ARG A 382 -15.80 -1.86 19.84
C ARG A 382 -16.07 -1.80 21.32
N SER A 383 -16.16 -2.97 21.98
CA SER A 383 -16.50 -3.06 23.38
C SER A 383 -15.31 -2.88 24.34
N GLN A 384 -14.08 -3.19 23.87
CA GLN A 384 -12.92 -3.24 24.76
C GLN A 384 -11.92 -2.11 24.53
N GLU A 385 -11.82 -1.59 23.30
CA GLU A 385 -10.69 -0.77 22.90
C GLU A 385 -11.03 0.73 22.75
N TRP A 386 -12.28 1.11 22.99
CA TRP A 386 -12.72 2.50 22.89
C TRP A 386 -12.32 3.30 24.12
N ILE A 387 -11.70 4.47 23.90
CA ILE A 387 -11.31 5.44 24.93
C ILE A 387 -12.20 6.67 24.77
N ASP A 388 -13.00 6.99 25.79
CA ASP A 388 -13.76 8.23 25.81
C ASP A 388 -12.85 9.42 26.10
N GLY A 389 -13.02 10.52 25.37
CA GLY A 389 -12.29 11.76 25.58
C GLY A 389 -12.69 12.49 26.86
N LYS A 390 -11.95 13.55 27.21
CA LYS A 390 -12.35 14.47 28.31
C LYS A 390 -13.61 15.27 27.96
N ASP A 391 -13.76 15.60 26.68
CA ASP A 391 -15.00 16.14 26.12
C ASP A 391 -15.86 15.00 25.61
N SER A 392 -17.17 15.04 25.80
CA SER A 392 -18.13 14.02 25.33
C SER A 392 -18.11 13.85 23.80
N GLU A 393 -17.62 14.84 23.07
CA GLU A 393 -17.48 14.83 21.61
C GLU A 393 -16.14 14.26 21.14
N GLU A 394 -15.24 13.92 22.04
CA GLU A 394 -13.95 13.30 21.76
C GLU A 394 -13.95 11.83 22.13
N GLY A 395 -13.10 11.06 21.47
CA GLY A 395 -12.86 9.65 21.74
C GLY A 395 -12.05 9.03 20.60
N TRP A 396 -11.35 7.95 20.90
CA TRP A 396 -10.52 7.23 19.94
C TRP A 396 -10.31 5.79 20.36
N TYR A 397 -9.73 4.96 19.49
CA TYR A 397 -9.37 3.58 19.81
C TYR A 397 -7.93 3.51 20.33
N ASN A 398 -7.67 2.67 21.33
CA ASN A 398 -6.33 2.24 21.65
C ASN A 398 -5.70 1.57 20.40
N SER A 399 -4.45 1.87 20.08
CA SER A 399 -3.77 1.29 18.91
C SER A 399 -2.98 0.04 19.26
N TYR A 400 -2.41 -0.03 20.47
CA TYR A 400 -1.48 -1.09 20.86
C TYR A 400 -1.55 -1.43 22.35
N TYR A 401 -1.15 -2.66 22.65
CA TYR A 401 -0.69 -3.07 23.98
C TYR A 401 0.82 -3.26 23.94
N ASP A 402 1.50 -2.82 25.00
CA ASP A 402 2.95 -2.93 25.12
C ASP A 402 3.43 -4.33 25.54
N ASN A 403 4.74 -4.50 25.73
CA ASN A 403 5.31 -5.80 26.10
C ASN A 403 4.98 -6.23 27.54
N HIS A 404 4.41 -5.34 28.36
CA HIS A 404 3.86 -5.63 29.69
C HIS A 404 2.37 -5.95 29.65
N GLY A 405 1.71 -5.82 28.49
CA GLY A 405 0.27 -6.02 28.31
C GLY A 405 -0.54 -4.80 28.76
N GLU A 406 0.05 -3.61 28.80
CA GLU A 406 -0.64 -2.38 29.16
C GLU A 406 -1.05 -1.60 27.90
N ALA A 407 -2.25 -0.99 27.92
CA ALA A 407 -2.70 -0.14 26.82
C ALA A 407 -1.77 1.08 26.66
N VAL A 408 -1.35 1.33 25.43
CA VAL A 408 -0.36 2.39 25.13
C VAL A 408 -0.98 3.77 25.14
N GLU A 409 -2.28 3.88 24.82
CA GLU A 409 -3.02 5.13 24.70
C GLU A 409 -3.97 5.37 25.87
N GLY A 410 -4.40 6.62 26.01
CA GLY A 410 -5.30 7.06 27.07
C GLY A 410 -4.80 8.30 27.80
N PHE A 411 -5.20 8.42 29.05
CA PHE A 411 -4.83 9.54 29.92
C PHE A 411 -3.70 9.10 30.87
N HIS A 412 -2.54 9.72 30.71
CA HIS A 412 -1.38 9.50 31.57
C HIS A 412 -1.06 10.79 32.32
N HIS A 413 -1.42 10.85 33.60
CA HIS A 413 -1.41 12.07 34.42
C HIS A 413 -2.25 13.20 33.75
N GLU A 414 -1.64 14.31 33.36
CA GLU A 414 -2.32 15.41 32.66
C GLU A 414 -2.24 15.29 31.14
N GLN A 415 -1.52 14.30 30.60
CA GLN A 415 -1.25 14.14 29.17
C GLN A 415 -2.21 13.17 28.52
N VAL A 416 -2.46 13.41 27.23
CA VAL A 416 -3.19 12.50 26.35
C VAL A 416 -2.18 11.75 25.48
N ARG A 417 -2.23 10.43 25.51
CA ARG A 417 -1.53 9.56 24.57
C ARG A 417 -2.50 9.10 23.50
N MET A 418 -2.24 9.50 22.26
CA MET A 418 -3.04 9.12 21.10
C MET A 418 -2.11 8.84 19.93
N MET A 419 -2.40 7.76 19.19
CA MET A 419 -1.73 7.39 17.96
C MET A 419 -2.72 7.41 16.78
N LEU A 420 -2.25 7.86 15.62
CA LEU A 420 -3.07 7.92 14.41
C LEU A 420 -3.38 6.54 13.85
N THR A 421 -2.48 5.57 14.02
CA THR A 421 -2.55 4.24 13.37
C THR A 421 -3.84 3.49 13.72
N GLY A 422 -4.23 3.44 14.99
CA GLY A 422 -5.47 2.80 15.44
C GLY A 422 -6.71 3.46 14.84
N GLN A 423 -6.67 4.76 14.68
CA GLN A 423 -7.79 5.53 14.11
C GLN A 423 -7.95 5.22 12.62
N VAL A 424 -6.85 5.20 11.89
CA VAL A 424 -6.85 4.87 10.45
C VAL A 424 -7.49 3.50 10.22
N PHE A 425 -7.02 2.49 10.90
CA PHE A 425 -7.45 1.12 10.62
C PHE A 425 -8.80 0.76 11.24
N SER A 426 -9.21 1.42 12.35
CA SER A 426 -10.58 1.27 12.87
C SER A 426 -11.63 1.83 11.88
N ILE A 427 -11.32 2.92 11.19
CA ILE A 427 -12.18 3.50 10.15
C ILE A 427 -12.13 2.65 8.88
N MET A 428 -10.94 2.32 8.40
CA MET A 428 -10.72 1.55 7.15
C MET A 428 -11.29 0.13 7.23
N GLY A 429 -11.17 -0.52 8.37
CA GLY A 429 -11.69 -1.86 8.65
C GLY A 429 -13.18 -1.92 8.98
N ASN A 430 -13.93 -0.80 8.90
CA ASN A 430 -15.34 -0.69 9.28
C ASN A 430 -15.64 -1.04 10.76
N VAL A 431 -14.63 -0.98 11.63
CA VAL A 431 -14.83 -1.16 13.06
C VAL A 431 -15.50 0.07 13.67
N ALA A 432 -14.98 1.27 13.40
CA ALA A 432 -15.57 2.51 13.90
C ALA A 432 -16.95 2.78 13.28
N THR A 433 -17.94 3.12 14.08
CA THR A 433 -19.23 3.65 13.62
C THR A 433 -19.09 5.11 13.19
N ASP A 434 -20.03 5.63 12.39
CA ASP A 434 -19.97 7.04 11.95
C ASP A 434 -19.98 8.03 13.12
N ALA A 435 -20.67 7.71 14.22
CA ALA A 435 -20.63 8.51 15.44
C ALA A 435 -19.24 8.50 16.08
N GLN A 436 -18.57 7.35 16.10
CA GLN A 436 -17.19 7.23 16.59
C GLN A 436 -16.21 7.92 15.66
N ILE A 437 -16.39 7.84 14.32
CA ILE A 437 -15.53 8.56 13.37
C ILE A 437 -15.56 10.06 13.63
N ARG A 438 -16.74 10.66 13.88
CA ARG A 438 -16.85 12.08 14.24
C ARG A 438 -16.03 12.43 15.48
N LYS A 439 -16.07 11.59 16.51
CA LYS A 439 -15.28 11.78 17.73
C LYS A 439 -13.78 11.60 17.48
N ILE A 440 -13.40 10.58 16.68
CA ILE A 440 -12.00 10.35 16.26
C ILE A 440 -11.45 11.58 15.54
N VAL A 441 -12.20 12.12 14.57
CA VAL A 441 -11.80 13.30 13.81
C VAL A 441 -11.57 14.48 14.76
N LYS A 442 -12.50 14.73 15.68
CA LYS A 442 -12.36 15.82 16.64
C LYS A 442 -11.13 15.64 17.54
N SER A 443 -10.89 14.43 18.03
CA SER A 443 -9.71 14.10 18.82
C SER A 443 -8.41 14.24 18.02
N ALA A 444 -8.38 13.74 16.77
CA ALA A 444 -7.22 13.85 15.91
C ALA A 444 -6.91 15.31 15.54
N ASP A 445 -7.95 16.12 15.30
CA ASP A 445 -7.81 17.56 15.06
C ASP A 445 -7.22 18.29 16.27
N HIS A 446 -7.62 17.89 17.46
CA HIS A 446 -7.16 18.53 18.70
C HIS A 446 -5.73 18.09 19.06
N TYR A 447 -5.47 16.80 19.08
CA TYR A 447 -4.23 16.26 19.65
C TYR A 447 -3.13 16.07 18.60
N LEU A 448 -3.45 15.71 17.35
CA LEU A 448 -2.47 15.31 16.33
C LEU A 448 -2.27 16.34 15.21
N TYR A 449 -3.29 17.15 14.89
CA TYR A 449 -3.21 18.05 13.74
C TYR A 449 -2.28 19.24 13.98
N ARG A 450 -1.36 19.47 13.02
CA ARG A 450 -0.43 20.61 12.99
C ARG A 450 -0.28 21.08 11.54
N LYS A 451 -1.03 22.12 11.18
CA LYS A 451 -1.10 22.63 9.80
C LYS A 451 0.30 22.99 9.26
N GLU A 452 1.10 23.63 10.10
CA GLU A 452 2.41 24.19 9.76
C GLU A 452 3.49 23.15 9.41
N ILE A 453 3.24 21.86 9.65
CA ILE A 453 4.18 20.79 9.41
C ILE A 453 3.59 19.63 8.57
N GLY A 454 2.50 19.87 7.84
CA GLY A 454 1.92 18.88 6.93
C GLY A 454 0.68 18.16 7.43
N GLY A 455 0.15 18.47 8.62
CA GLY A 455 -1.13 17.97 9.09
C GLY A 455 -1.04 17.02 10.30
N TYR A 456 -1.46 15.77 10.15
CA TYR A 456 -1.64 14.85 11.28
C TYR A 456 -0.33 14.13 11.66
N ARG A 457 0.14 14.36 12.90
CA ARG A 457 1.25 13.61 13.49
C ARG A 457 0.89 12.14 13.69
N LEU A 458 1.88 11.28 13.67
CA LEU A 458 1.67 9.85 13.90
C LEU A 458 1.25 9.54 15.34
N ASN A 459 1.75 10.30 16.31
CA ASN A 459 1.38 10.20 17.71
C ASN A 459 1.59 11.52 18.46
N THR A 460 0.95 11.66 19.63
CA THR A 460 1.26 12.70 20.61
C THR A 460 2.62 12.44 21.27
N ASP A 461 3.21 13.48 21.88
CA ASP A 461 4.43 13.30 22.68
C ASP A 461 4.12 12.52 23.96
N PHE A 462 4.69 11.32 24.08
CA PHE A 462 4.47 10.48 25.25
C PHE A 462 5.33 10.87 26.46
N GLN A 463 6.38 11.68 26.25
CA GLN A 463 7.34 12.11 27.27
C GLN A 463 7.90 10.95 28.10
N GLU A 464 7.97 9.78 27.50
CA GLU A 464 8.45 8.54 28.09
C GLU A 464 9.21 7.73 27.05
N LEU A 465 10.32 7.15 27.46
CA LEU A 465 11.11 6.25 26.64
C LEU A 465 10.57 4.81 26.78
N LYS A 466 9.51 4.49 26.04
CA LYS A 466 8.91 3.14 26.05
C LYS A 466 9.72 2.16 25.18
N PHE A 467 10.95 1.88 25.58
CA PHE A 467 11.82 0.94 24.84
C PHE A 467 11.29 -0.49 24.82
N ASP A 468 10.38 -0.85 25.74
CA ASP A 468 9.65 -2.10 25.73
C ASP A 468 8.71 -2.26 24.54
N MET A 469 8.33 -1.14 23.89
CA MET A 469 7.58 -1.14 22.64
C MET A 469 8.50 -1.22 21.42
N GLY A 470 9.59 -0.46 21.41
CA GLY A 470 10.50 -0.46 20.28
C GLY A 470 11.37 0.79 20.15
N ARG A 471 12.27 0.75 19.16
CA ARG A 471 13.20 1.85 18.85
C ARG A 471 12.51 3.16 18.44
N MET A 472 11.21 3.15 18.12
CA MET A 472 10.42 4.35 17.85
C MET A 472 10.66 5.41 18.93
N PHE A 473 10.59 5.03 20.18
CA PHE A 473 10.74 5.93 21.33
C PHE A 473 12.19 6.37 21.59
N GLY A 474 13.15 5.86 20.82
CA GLY A 474 14.54 6.35 20.77
C GLY A 474 14.76 7.50 19.78
N PHE A 475 13.81 7.76 18.89
CA PHE A 475 13.86 8.95 18.03
C PHE A 475 13.38 10.18 18.80
N ALA A 476 13.96 11.34 18.50
CA ALA A 476 13.45 12.60 19.01
C ALA A 476 11.98 12.79 18.56
N TYR A 477 11.15 13.36 19.44
CA TYR A 477 9.76 13.63 19.08
C TYR A 477 9.66 14.58 17.87
N GLY A 478 8.88 14.18 16.90
CA GLY A 478 8.75 14.85 15.60
C GLY A 478 9.69 14.34 14.51
N GLU A 479 10.41 13.25 14.79
CA GLU A 479 11.28 12.55 13.83
C GLU A 479 10.75 11.14 13.57
N LYS A 480 10.76 10.74 12.30
CA LYS A 480 10.37 9.38 11.86
C LYS A 480 9.03 8.95 12.48
N GLU A 481 8.98 7.73 13.00
CA GLU A 481 7.75 7.16 13.57
C GLU A 481 7.35 7.77 14.92
N ASN A 482 8.20 8.60 15.54
CA ASN A 482 7.89 9.26 16.81
C ASN A 482 7.37 10.69 16.62
N GLY A 483 6.11 10.85 16.27
CA GLY A 483 5.41 12.14 16.20
C GLY A 483 5.71 13.00 14.99
N ALA A 484 6.40 12.51 13.96
CA ALA A 484 6.44 13.19 12.67
C ALA A 484 5.07 13.12 11.98
N VAL A 485 4.82 13.98 11.01
CA VAL A 485 3.71 13.80 10.07
C VAL A 485 4.16 12.76 9.05
N PHE A 486 3.83 11.50 9.29
CA PHE A 486 4.21 10.39 8.43
C PHE A 486 3.25 10.33 7.24
N SER A 487 3.69 10.77 6.07
CA SER A 487 2.84 11.01 4.91
C SER A 487 2.02 9.77 4.51
N HIS A 488 2.61 8.59 4.58
CA HIS A 488 1.94 7.33 4.24
C HIS A 488 0.72 7.09 5.15
N MET A 489 0.86 7.22 6.48
CA MET A 489 -0.25 7.04 7.41
C MET A 489 -1.29 8.17 7.31
N ALA A 490 -0.86 9.41 7.08
CA ALA A 490 -1.77 10.54 6.89
C ALA A 490 -2.63 10.39 5.62
N VAL A 491 -2.05 9.88 4.52
CA VAL A 491 -2.82 9.57 3.30
C VAL A 491 -3.77 8.38 3.50
N MET A 492 -3.36 7.35 4.24
CA MET A 492 -4.26 6.24 4.60
C MET A 492 -5.41 6.71 5.48
N TYR A 493 -5.18 7.69 6.39
CA TYR A 493 -6.24 8.33 7.15
C TYR A 493 -7.24 9.04 6.24
N ALA A 494 -6.75 9.83 5.28
CA ALA A 494 -7.61 10.47 4.28
C ALA A 494 -8.43 9.46 3.47
N ASN A 495 -7.79 8.38 3.00
CA ASN A 495 -8.46 7.30 2.28
C ASN A 495 -9.59 6.67 3.12
N ALA A 496 -9.30 6.34 4.37
CA ALA A 496 -10.27 5.75 5.29
C ALA A 496 -11.49 6.68 5.50
N LEU A 497 -11.26 7.98 5.70
CA LEU A 497 -12.30 8.99 5.84
C LEU A 497 -13.15 9.13 4.57
N TYR A 498 -12.52 9.25 3.40
CA TYR A 498 -13.23 9.31 2.13
C TYR A 498 -14.09 8.07 1.87
N ARG A 499 -13.59 6.88 2.14
CA ARG A 499 -14.35 5.63 2.01
C ARG A 499 -15.62 5.62 2.84
N ARG A 500 -15.60 6.30 3.99
CA ARG A 500 -16.75 6.42 4.91
C ARG A 500 -17.57 7.70 4.69
N GLY A 501 -17.32 8.47 3.61
CA GLY A 501 -18.09 9.66 3.24
C GLY A 501 -17.71 10.94 4.01
N PHE A 502 -16.63 10.92 4.79
CA PHE A 502 -16.09 12.10 5.48
C PHE A 502 -15.13 12.85 4.55
N ALA A 503 -15.69 13.38 3.45
CA ALA A 503 -14.88 13.96 2.37
C ALA A 503 -14.13 15.24 2.78
N LYS A 504 -14.75 16.10 3.60
CA LYS A 504 -14.12 17.35 4.09
C LYS A 504 -12.89 17.07 4.94
N GLU A 505 -13.01 16.13 5.85
CA GLU A 505 -11.95 15.72 6.76
C GLU A 505 -10.84 14.98 6.00
N GLY A 506 -11.21 14.13 5.06
CA GLY A 506 -10.27 13.45 4.18
C GLY A 506 -9.49 14.42 3.29
N TRP A 507 -10.18 15.41 2.70
CA TRP A 507 -9.53 16.45 1.90
C TRP A 507 -8.59 17.32 2.73
N LYS A 508 -9.00 17.71 3.94
CA LYS A 508 -8.12 18.42 4.87
C LYS A 508 -6.79 17.69 5.09
N ALA A 509 -6.82 16.38 5.25
CA ALA A 509 -5.61 15.58 5.44
C ALA A 509 -4.73 15.57 4.19
N LEU A 510 -5.30 15.34 3.00
CA LEU A 510 -4.56 15.37 1.73
C LEU A 510 -3.99 16.76 1.43
N ARG A 511 -4.83 17.80 1.58
CA ARG A 511 -4.45 19.17 1.27
C ARG A 511 -3.32 19.68 2.17
N SER A 512 -3.33 19.33 3.46
CA SER A 512 -2.26 19.71 4.39
C SER A 512 -0.89 19.16 3.95
N LEU A 513 -0.84 17.94 3.43
CA LEU A 513 0.39 17.34 2.92
C LEU A 513 0.87 18.06 1.65
N SER A 514 -0.04 18.32 0.69
CA SER A 514 0.33 18.98 -0.57
C SER A 514 0.74 20.44 -0.35
N ASP A 515 0.02 21.19 0.50
CA ASP A 515 0.36 22.57 0.80
C ASP A 515 1.75 22.70 1.41
N THR A 516 2.08 21.81 2.36
CA THR A 516 3.43 21.80 2.97
C THR A 516 4.50 21.35 1.97
N ALA A 517 4.21 20.35 1.13
CA ALA A 517 5.16 19.91 0.10
C ALA A 517 5.44 21.01 -0.95
N LEU A 518 4.44 21.81 -1.29
CA LEU A 518 4.55 22.92 -2.25
C LEU A 518 5.18 24.20 -1.65
N ASP A 519 5.20 24.34 -0.33
CA ASP A 519 5.98 25.38 0.35
C ASP A 519 7.45 24.98 0.41
N PHE A 520 8.21 25.29 -0.64
CA PHE A 520 9.59 24.86 -0.82
C PHE A 520 10.55 25.47 0.22
N ASP A 521 10.23 26.63 0.75
CA ASP A 521 11.03 27.27 1.79
C ASP A 521 10.95 26.52 3.12
N THR A 522 9.81 25.89 3.40
CA THR A 522 9.61 25.06 4.58
C THR A 522 10.01 23.62 4.34
N SER A 523 9.48 23.01 3.27
CA SER A 523 9.66 21.56 3.02
C SER A 523 11.06 21.19 2.55
N HIS A 524 11.75 22.09 1.88
CA HIS A 524 13.04 21.83 1.20
C HIS A 524 13.02 20.64 0.25
N ILE A 525 11.85 20.31 -0.29
CA ILE A 525 11.69 19.25 -1.29
C ILE A 525 11.09 19.83 -2.56
N TYR A 526 11.46 19.25 -3.70
CA TYR A 526 10.85 19.53 -5.00
C TYR A 526 11.27 18.46 -6.01
N PRO A 527 10.33 17.89 -6.74
CA PRO A 527 8.89 17.87 -6.53
C PRO A 527 8.43 16.62 -5.77
N GLY A 528 7.14 16.53 -5.46
CA GLY A 528 6.50 15.30 -4.97
C GLY A 528 6.27 15.25 -3.46
N ILE A 529 5.94 14.06 -2.95
CA ILE A 529 5.63 13.83 -1.55
C ILE A 529 6.80 13.12 -0.84
N PRO A 530 7.25 13.57 0.36
CA PRO A 530 8.26 12.88 1.14
C PRO A 530 7.65 11.73 1.96
N GLU A 531 8.51 10.90 2.56
CA GLU A 531 8.10 9.86 3.52
C GLU A 531 7.43 10.48 4.76
N TYR A 532 8.04 11.54 5.31
CA TYR A 532 7.48 12.27 6.44
C TYR A 532 7.94 13.73 6.46
N PHE A 533 7.20 14.56 7.20
CA PHE A 533 7.60 15.92 7.57
C PHE A 533 8.00 15.95 9.05
N ARG A 534 9.13 16.58 9.33
CA ARG A 534 9.66 16.82 10.68
C ARG A 534 8.87 17.90 11.41
N SER A 535 9.21 18.12 12.71
CA SER A 535 8.61 19.19 13.53
C SER A 535 8.86 20.61 13.01
N ASP A 536 9.82 20.82 12.11
CA ASP A 536 10.11 22.08 11.43
C ASP A 536 9.46 22.17 10.03
N GLY A 537 8.64 21.19 9.63
CA GLY A 537 8.00 21.11 8.33
C GLY A 537 8.89 20.59 7.20
N ARG A 538 10.16 20.30 7.45
CA ARG A 538 11.08 19.78 6.45
C ARG A 538 10.70 18.36 6.04
N GLY A 539 10.58 18.13 4.72
CA GLY A 539 10.35 16.80 4.15
C GLY A 539 11.62 15.93 4.18
N MET A 540 11.45 14.66 4.52
CA MET A 540 12.53 13.69 4.68
C MET A 540 12.27 12.45 3.84
N TYR A 541 13.34 11.79 3.37
CA TYR A 541 13.31 10.62 2.46
C TYR A 541 12.45 10.89 1.23
N HIS A 542 13.00 11.70 0.36
CA HIS A 542 12.32 12.19 -0.84
C HIS A 542 12.08 11.06 -1.85
N TYR A 543 10.95 11.14 -2.55
CA TYR A 543 10.57 10.40 -3.75
C TYR A 543 10.23 8.92 -3.60
N LEU A 544 10.95 8.14 -2.79
CA LEU A 544 10.78 6.67 -2.71
C LEU A 544 9.85 6.27 -1.56
N THR A 545 8.66 6.87 -1.48
CA THR A 545 7.67 6.64 -0.42
C THR A 545 6.40 5.94 -0.91
N GLY A 546 5.83 5.04 -0.09
CA GLY A 546 4.52 4.43 -0.31
C GLY A 546 3.34 5.42 -0.24
N ALA A 547 3.56 6.59 0.35
CA ALA A 547 2.57 7.66 0.41
C ALA A 547 2.08 8.07 -0.98
N ALA A 548 2.96 8.10 -1.99
CA ALA A 548 2.60 8.48 -3.34
C ALA A 548 1.59 7.50 -3.97
N SER A 549 1.78 6.19 -3.78
CA SER A 549 0.84 5.18 -4.29
C SER A 549 -0.53 5.32 -3.63
N TRP A 550 -0.58 5.53 -2.32
CA TRP A 550 -1.83 5.74 -1.60
C TRP A 550 -2.50 7.07 -1.93
N TYR A 551 -1.71 8.14 -2.16
CA TYR A 551 -2.25 9.44 -2.57
C TYR A 551 -2.96 9.33 -3.92
N LEU A 552 -2.27 8.79 -4.92
CA LEU A 552 -2.85 8.57 -6.24
C LEU A 552 -4.08 7.66 -6.17
N PHE A 553 -3.99 6.55 -5.44
CA PHE A 553 -5.10 5.63 -5.21
C PHE A 553 -6.30 6.36 -4.62
N THR A 554 -6.10 7.17 -3.58
CA THR A 554 -7.17 7.92 -2.92
C THR A 554 -7.79 8.96 -3.86
N MET A 555 -6.97 9.73 -4.59
CA MET A 555 -7.47 10.73 -5.52
C MET A 555 -8.37 10.12 -6.60
N ILE A 556 -7.91 9.04 -7.23
CA ILE A 556 -8.68 8.43 -8.33
C ILE A 556 -9.92 7.73 -7.79
N THR A 557 -9.76 6.83 -6.80
CA THR A 557 -10.84 5.89 -6.43
C THR A 557 -11.85 6.47 -5.45
N GLU A 558 -11.45 7.48 -4.68
CA GLU A 558 -12.30 8.05 -3.64
C GLU A 558 -12.69 9.51 -3.91
N VAL A 559 -11.72 10.40 -4.21
CA VAL A 559 -12.01 11.82 -4.44
C VAL A 559 -12.78 12.01 -5.75
N PHE A 560 -12.18 11.59 -6.87
CA PHE A 560 -12.85 11.58 -8.17
C PHE A 560 -13.81 10.40 -8.34
N GLY A 561 -13.67 9.37 -7.50
CA GLY A 561 -14.59 8.24 -7.40
C GLY A 561 -14.57 7.29 -8.60
N VAL A 562 -13.49 7.27 -9.39
CA VAL A 562 -13.37 6.43 -10.59
C VAL A 562 -12.66 5.13 -10.22
N ARG A 563 -13.39 4.01 -10.18
CA ARG A 563 -12.84 2.72 -9.75
C ARG A 563 -13.51 1.52 -10.38
N GLY A 564 -12.81 0.41 -10.44
CA GLY A 564 -13.38 -0.87 -10.82
C GLY A 564 -14.26 -1.47 -9.73
N VAL A 565 -15.32 -2.15 -10.13
CA VAL A 565 -16.14 -3.02 -9.29
C VAL A 565 -16.42 -4.30 -10.08
N PHE A 566 -15.66 -5.35 -9.79
CA PHE A 566 -15.71 -6.63 -10.48
C PHE A 566 -15.65 -6.52 -12.02
N GLY A 567 -14.72 -5.67 -12.48
CA GLY A 567 -14.50 -5.42 -13.90
C GLY A 567 -15.40 -4.36 -14.53
N ASN A 568 -16.46 -3.92 -13.87
CA ASN A 568 -17.26 -2.76 -14.29
C ASN A 568 -16.62 -1.47 -13.79
N LEU A 569 -16.91 -0.33 -14.46
CA LEU A 569 -16.43 0.98 -14.05
C LEU A 569 -17.50 1.69 -13.23
N LEU A 570 -17.18 1.95 -11.96
CA LEU A 570 -17.98 2.78 -11.07
C LEU A 570 -17.45 4.22 -11.11
N VAL A 571 -18.35 5.21 -11.21
CA VAL A 571 -18.03 6.63 -11.01
C VAL A 571 -18.91 7.18 -9.89
N HIS A 572 -18.28 7.53 -8.76
CA HIS A 572 -18.93 8.02 -7.54
C HIS A 572 -18.11 9.17 -6.93
N PRO A 573 -18.25 10.41 -7.46
CA PRO A 573 -17.44 11.55 -7.02
C PRO A 573 -17.76 11.95 -5.59
N LYS A 574 -16.71 12.30 -4.85
CA LYS A 574 -16.80 12.89 -3.49
C LYS A 574 -16.04 14.23 -3.45
N LEU A 575 -16.27 15.04 -4.49
CA LEU A 575 -15.62 16.33 -4.69
C LEU A 575 -16.25 17.40 -3.81
N LEU A 576 -15.41 18.35 -3.37
CA LEU A 576 -15.83 19.54 -2.62
C LEU A 576 -15.86 20.77 -3.54
N ALA A 577 -16.61 21.79 -3.15
CA ALA A 577 -16.78 23.03 -3.89
C ALA A 577 -15.46 23.70 -4.31
N GLU A 578 -14.46 23.65 -3.45
CA GLU A 578 -13.13 24.22 -3.69
C GLU A 578 -12.28 23.48 -4.72
N GLN A 579 -12.68 22.29 -5.14
CA GLN A 579 -11.97 21.51 -6.16
C GLN A 579 -12.46 21.80 -7.58
N PHE A 580 -13.56 22.52 -7.74
CA PHE A 580 -14.09 22.93 -9.04
C PHE A 580 -13.54 24.28 -9.46
N ASP A 581 -13.16 24.43 -10.71
CA ASP A 581 -12.70 25.67 -11.31
C ASP A 581 -13.82 26.75 -11.37
N GLU A 582 -13.51 27.92 -11.92
CA GLU A 582 -14.47 29.03 -12.04
C GLU A 582 -15.70 28.66 -12.88
N ALA A 583 -15.55 27.74 -13.83
CA ALA A 583 -16.65 27.24 -14.65
C ALA A 583 -17.49 26.15 -13.97
N GLY A 584 -17.14 25.77 -12.72
CA GLY A 584 -17.76 24.67 -11.98
C GLY A 584 -17.37 23.30 -12.52
N THR A 585 -16.14 23.16 -13.05
CA THR A 585 -15.65 21.92 -13.67
C THR A 585 -14.46 21.36 -12.92
N ALA A 586 -14.42 20.05 -12.79
CA ALA A 586 -13.24 19.28 -12.36
C ALA A 586 -13.15 18.01 -13.21
N SER A 587 -11.95 17.54 -13.55
CA SER A 587 -11.82 16.32 -14.36
C SER A 587 -10.61 15.48 -13.98
N VAL A 588 -10.67 14.20 -14.35
CA VAL A 588 -9.57 13.25 -14.24
C VAL A 588 -9.47 12.38 -15.50
N SER A 589 -8.26 12.20 -15.99
CA SER A 589 -7.98 11.22 -17.05
C SER A 589 -7.41 9.96 -16.41
N VAL A 590 -7.98 8.80 -16.75
CA VAL A 590 -7.59 7.48 -16.20
C VAL A 590 -7.60 6.41 -17.27
N THR A 591 -6.90 5.31 -17.01
CA THR A 591 -6.98 4.10 -17.84
C THR A 591 -7.84 3.05 -17.14
N PHE A 592 -8.82 2.51 -17.85
CA PHE A 592 -9.61 1.39 -17.39
C PHE A 592 -9.89 0.41 -18.54
N ALA A 593 -9.74 -0.89 -18.29
CA ALA A 593 -9.97 -1.93 -19.28
C ALA A 593 -9.17 -1.76 -20.59
N GLY A 594 -7.95 -1.18 -20.50
CA GLY A 594 -7.09 -0.92 -21.66
C GLY A 594 -7.50 0.29 -22.49
N LYS A 595 -8.48 1.07 -22.05
CA LYS A 595 -8.96 2.29 -22.72
C LYS A 595 -8.72 3.50 -21.82
N GLN A 596 -8.55 4.68 -22.43
CA GLN A 596 -8.44 5.93 -21.69
C GLN A 596 -9.81 6.60 -21.58
N PHE A 597 -10.12 7.07 -20.37
CA PHE A 597 -11.32 7.82 -20.05
C PHE A 597 -10.94 9.19 -19.53
N HIS A 598 -11.57 10.22 -20.08
CA HIS A 598 -11.58 11.56 -19.51
C HIS A 598 -12.92 11.78 -18.82
N VAL A 599 -12.90 11.83 -17.49
CA VAL A 599 -14.11 11.96 -16.66
C VAL A 599 -14.25 13.40 -16.21
N THR A 600 -15.27 14.10 -16.68
CA THR A 600 -15.56 15.50 -16.38
C THR A 600 -16.79 15.60 -15.47
N TYR A 601 -16.63 16.29 -14.35
CA TYR A 601 -17.71 16.63 -13.42
C TYR A 601 -18.10 18.09 -13.61
N ARG A 602 -19.42 18.35 -13.74
CA ARG A 602 -19.99 19.69 -13.85
C ARG A 602 -20.84 19.98 -12.63
N ASN A 603 -20.45 20.96 -11.84
CA ASN A 603 -21.06 21.41 -10.60
C ASN A 603 -21.15 22.94 -10.61
N THR A 604 -22.07 23.46 -11.42
CA THR A 604 -22.23 24.92 -11.61
C THR A 604 -22.57 25.66 -10.33
N ASP A 605 -23.27 25.02 -9.41
CA ASP A 605 -23.65 25.59 -8.11
C ASP A 605 -22.50 25.48 -7.08
N ARG A 606 -21.42 24.79 -7.39
CA ARG A 606 -20.26 24.54 -6.55
C ARG A 606 -20.65 24.02 -5.16
N LYS A 607 -21.50 23.00 -5.12
CA LYS A 607 -21.94 22.32 -3.90
C LYS A 607 -20.85 21.36 -3.40
N ASP A 608 -20.76 21.15 -2.11
CA ASP A 608 -19.91 20.12 -1.51
C ASP A 608 -20.54 18.73 -1.64
N TYR A 609 -19.71 17.70 -1.62
CA TYR A 609 -20.17 16.32 -1.44
C TYR A 609 -21.15 16.19 -0.26
N GLY A 610 -22.24 15.47 -0.48
CA GLY A 610 -23.36 15.34 0.45
C GLY A 610 -24.44 16.43 0.29
N SER A 611 -24.19 17.46 -0.55
CA SER A 611 -25.15 18.52 -0.89
C SER A 611 -25.54 18.52 -2.36
N TYR A 612 -24.90 17.70 -3.19
CA TYR A 612 -25.27 17.45 -4.58
C TYR A 612 -25.67 15.99 -4.80
N HIS A 613 -26.35 15.76 -5.91
CA HIS A 613 -26.64 14.44 -6.48
C HIS A 613 -26.26 14.42 -7.95
N ILE A 614 -26.19 13.24 -8.56
CA ILE A 614 -25.94 13.13 -10.00
C ILE A 614 -27.27 13.33 -10.74
N ALA A 615 -27.38 14.43 -11.50
CA ALA A 615 -28.57 14.78 -12.28
C ALA A 615 -28.56 14.18 -13.69
N ALA A 616 -27.37 14.01 -14.28
CA ALA A 616 -27.19 13.42 -15.60
C ALA A 616 -25.79 12.82 -15.74
N ALA A 617 -25.69 11.76 -16.53
CA ALA A 617 -24.40 11.18 -16.91
C ALA A 617 -24.44 10.61 -18.32
N ASP A 618 -23.36 10.77 -19.06
CA ASP A 618 -23.19 10.15 -20.37
C ASP A 618 -21.73 9.67 -20.58
N CYS A 619 -21.59 8.70 -21.49
CA CYS A 619 -20.33 8.27 -22.04
C CYS A 619 -20.39 8.43 -23.57
N ASP A 620 -19.53 9.26 -24.14
CA ASP A 620 -19.53 9.62 -25.57
C ASP A 620 -20.94 10.04 -26.07
N LYS A 621 -21.65 10.84 -25.28
CA LYS A 621 -23.04 11.29 -25.49
C LYS A 621 -24.10 10.18 -25.39
N THR A 622 -23.74 8.96 -25.04
CA THR A 622 -24.67 7.89 -24.70
C THR A 622 -25.03 8.00 -23.23
N ALA A 623 -26.32 8.23 -22.93
CA ALA A 623 -26.78 8.37 -21.55
C ALA A 623 -26.49 7.10 -20.74
N ILE A 624 -26.00 7.27 -19.52
CA ILE A 624 -25.71 6.21 -18.56
C ILE A 624 -26.71 6.27 -17.42
N GLU A 625 -27.18 5.11 -17.00
CA GLU A 625 -28.11 4.98 -15.87
C GLU A 625 -27.46 5.43 -14.55
N ILE A 626 -28.19 6.21 -13.79
CA ILE A 626 -27.79 6.71 -12.47
C ILE A 626 -28.35 5.78 -11.42
N VAL A 627 -27.50 5.34 -10.48
CA VAL A 627 -27.89 4.45 -9.40
C VAL A 627 -27.97 5.26 -8.09
N GLU A 628 -29.10 5.20 -7.42
CA GLU A 628 -29.36 5.86 -6.12
C GLU A 628 -28.99 7.36 -6.09
N ASP A 629 -29.09 8.06 -7.21
CA ASP A 629 -28.74 9.48 -7.39
C ASP A 629 -27.29 9.84 -7.00
N SER A 630 -26.46 8.84 -6.70
CA SER A 630 -25.12 9.04 -6.11
C SER A 630 -23.98 8.56 -6.99
N HIS A 631 -24.22 7.58 -7.87
CA HIS A 631 -23.17 6.99 -8.70
C HIS A 631 -23.70 6.46 -10.02
N ILE A 632 -22.78 6.22 -10.95
CA ILE A 632 -23.08 5.49 -12.19
C ILE A 632 -22.23 4.22 -12.27
N MET A 633 -22.78 3.20 -12.94
CA MET A 633 -22.08 1.94 -13.21
C MET A 633 -22.06 1.69 -14.71
N ILE A 634 -20.87 1.62 -15.30
CA ILE A 634 -20.67 1.29 -16.72
C ILE A 634 -20.20 -0.16 -16.80
N SER A 635 -20.98 -1.02 -17.44
CA SER A 635 -20.67 -2.44 -17.52
C SER A 635 -19.41 -2.71 -18.35
N ARG A 636 -18.67 -3.77 -18.01
CA ARG A 636 -17.49 -4.22 -18.77
C ARG A 636 -17.85 -4.53 -20.23
N GLU A 637 -19.04 -5.06 -20.48
CA GLU A 637 -19.52 -5.36 -21.82
C GLU A 637 -19.67 -4.08 -22.65
N PHE A 638 -20.29 -3.04 -22.07
CA PHE A 638 -20.39 -1.73 -22.72
C PHE A 638 -19.00 -1.18 -23.08
N ILE A 639 -18.05 -1.20 -22.13
CA ILE A 639 -16.69 -0.71 -22.34
C ILE A 639 -15.97 -1.49 -23.43
N ASN A 640 -16.10 -2.82 -23.47
CA ASN A 640 -15.46 -3.65 -24.49
C ASN A 640 -15.97 -3.35 -25.91
N ASN A 641 -17.21 -2.88 -26.04
CA ASN A 641 -17.83 -2.54 -27.32
C ASN A 641 -17.50 -1.12 -27.80
N LEU A 642 -16.84 -0.30 -27.03
CA LEU A 642 -16.38 1.02 -27.45
C LEU A 642 -15.32 0.90 -28.55
N SER A 643 -15.41 1.75 -29.59
CA SER A 643 -14.59 1.64 -30.81
C SER A 643 -13.31 2.46 -30.83
N SER A 644 -13.19 3.47 -29.94
CA SER A 644 -12.01 4.35 -29.86
C SER A 644 -11.19 4.09 -28.58
N ASP A 645 -9.96 4.60 -28.54
CA ASP A 645 -9.10 4.41 -27.35
C ASP A 645 -9.33 5.49 -26.28
N LEU A 646 -9.82 6.67 -26.63
CA LEU A 646 -10.14 7.79 -25.73
C LEU A 646 -11.67 7.99 -25.68
N HIS A 647 -12.22 8.03 -24.48
CA HIS A 647 -13.65 8.19 -24.21
C HIS A 647 -13.91 9.32 -23.22
N GLU A 648 -14.99 10.05 -23.47
CA GLU A 648 -15.44 11.15 -22.61
C GLU A 648 -16.61 10.69 -21.74
N ILE A 649 -16.46 10.78 -20.41
CA ILE A 649 -17.55 10.60 -19.46
C ILE A 649 -17.88 11.96 -18.87
N THR A 650 -19.13 12.40 -19.02
CA THR A 650 -19.62 13.64 -18.40
C THR A 650 -20.60 13.31 -17.29
N VAL A 651 -20.38 13.86 -16.10
CA VAL A 651 -21.28 13.72 -14.94
C VAL A 651 -21.72 15.11 -14.48
N THR A 652 -23.02 15.37 -14.53
CA THR A 652 -23.60 16.62 -14.05
C THR A 652 -24.10 16.47 -12.64
N LEU A 653 -23.62 17.32 -11.74
CA LEU A 653 -23.97 17.39 -10.32
C LEU A 653 -24.94 18.57 -10.11
N ALA A 654 -26.03 18.35 -9.37
CA ALA A 654 -27.06 19.36 -9.11
C ALA A 654 -27.46 19.44 -7.63
#